data_5d69c6eaadffa6bdcafcdc882f0eb171
#
_entry.id   5d69c6eaadffa6bdcafcdc882f0eb171
#
_cell.length_a   1.000
_cell.length_b   1.000
_cell.length_c   1.000
_cell.angle_alpha   90.00
_cell.angle_beta   90.00
_cell.angle_gamma   90.00
#
_symmetry.space_group_name_H-M   'P 1'
#
loop_
_entity.id
_entity.type
_entity.pdbx_description
1 polymer ?
#
loop_
_entity_poly.entity_id
_entity_poly.type
_entity_poly.pdbx_seq_one_letter_code
_entity_poly.pdbx_strand_id
1 'polypeptide(L)'
;MLSCSLWAQVEEFQFQSLEYRMIGPFRGGRTVGAIGIPTQPNVFFFGHNNGGVWKTDDYGRTWNPIFDDAPTGSVGDLAVSASHPDIIYVGTGEGLHRPDLAVGDGLFKSEDGGTSWKHIGLDDIQQVSRVIVHPTDPNTVFVAGLGHPYGPNEMRGIFRSTDGGAHWEKTLYINQNTGAVQVEFDPNDPQILFADLWEHQEGPWENAKFSGPNSGLYKSIDGGSTWKKITQGLPTAEDGLGRIGVAIAPSNSKKIYATVDAKENGGIYKSEDGGEQWSLINADYRLWGRGSDFAEIKVHPKNEDVLYVGNIASYKSMDGGKNWTSLKGAPGGDDYHRIWINPLQPEIMLFAADQGAVVTVNGGNTWSSWYNQPTAQLYHVSTDNQFPYWVYGGQQESGAIAVASRSNGGQISFREFMGVGADEYAYVAPDPKDPNIIYGGRVIKYDKRTGQSQVVAPEVLRSGKVRFLRTMPLLFHPADDQMLLFGTNIVFKTMDGGNHWQEISPDLTRKQPEVPLSVGHYKTKAMENMPQRAIVYALGPSPLNKHIIWAGTDDGLVHFTRDGGANWTDVTPPEIGAWDKISQIDAGHFDEGTAYIAVNAIRKDDMRPLIYRTHDFGENWKLISEGMNPMGPVNTVREDHSAKGLLFAGTEREVYFSVDDGHHWQSLRMNMPASSIRDLVIHDNDLVVGTHGRSIWILDDFSALRELAKVSEDKPYLFQPSLATRVRDNMFADTPLPPEEPTGQNPPDGAIIDYYLPKDAQEVVLEVFNAQKELVNTFRSDAILKQPDTTQLPHPTYWMKPLVKPSSQKGHQRYIWNLRYADPPGAKRSYAIAAVQNSTPDGPVGPFLAPGTYTIRLTVDGAVSEQKIRVRLDPRSKLTVDDLNMQTTLSLSVYKTYSELYDIREAIDAKLASGRTRPKKSTSLKAFRGEGLPTNGDPLYGSIRVSPLEKETVVGLQEKLLYLLVVLQNADARPTEALQNAVTKLEKRTAEMTVRWKTLSN
;
A
#
# COMPACT_ATOMS: atom_id res chain seq x y z
N MET A 1 38.97 -11.05 26.59
CA MET A 1 37.65 -11.17 27.23
C MET A 1 36.65 -10.76 26.21
N LEU A 2 36.00 -11.72 25.55
CA LEU A 2 34.90 -11.46 24.65
C LEU A 2 33.68 -11.09 25.51
N SER A 3 33.28 -9.86 25.48
CA SER A 3 31.94 -9.46 25.95
C SER A 3 30.93 -10.00 24.96
N CYS A 4 30.35 -11.16 25.19
CA CYS A 4 29.08 -11.50 24.62
C CYS A 4 28.05 -10.48 25.16
N SER A 5 27.75 -9.46 24.39
CA SER A 5 26.53 -8.68 24.59
C SER A 5 25.39 -9.66 24.32
N LEU A 6 24.71 -10.08 25.39
CA LEU A 6 23.37 -10.67 25.25
C LEU A 6 22.48 -9.54 24.68
N TRP A 7 22.28 -9.53 23.38
CA TRP A 7 21.23 -8.74 22.78
C TRP A 7 19.91 -9.37 23.22
N ALA A 8 19.19 -8.68 24.09
CA ALA A 8 17.83 -9.08 24.44
C ALA A 8 16.99 -8.97 23.17
N GLN A 9 16.15 -9.96 22.93
CA GLN A 9 15.15 -9.91 21.88
C GLN A 9 14.32 -8.64 22.10
N VAL A 10 14.15 -7.82 21.07
CA VAL A 10 13.31 -6.61 21.14
C VAL A 10 11.86 -7.06 21.26
N GLU A 11 11.14 -6.59 22.26
CA GLU A 11 9.75 -6.96 22.46
C GLU A 11 8.83 -6.01 21.67
N GLU A 12 7.73 -6.49 21.11
CA GLU A 12 6.81 -5.71 20.27
C GLU A 12 6.35 -4.42 20.95
N PHE A 13 6.11 -4.44 22.26
CA PHE A 13 5.71 -3.24 23.00
C PHE A 13 6.77 -2.11 22.98
N GLN A 14 8.01 -2.38 22.55
CA GLN A 14 9.07 -1.37 22.45
C GLN A 14 8.96 -0.50 21.18
N PHE A 15 8.07 -0.87 20.23
CA PHE A 15 7.82 -0.11 18.98
C PHE A 15 6.34 -0.10 18.57
N GLN A 16 5.44 -0.53 19.45
CA GLN A 16 4.00 -0.74 19.18
C GLN A 16 3.21 0.47 18.66
N SER A 17 3.71 1.70 18.85
CA SER A 17 3.03 2.91 18.38
C SER A 17 3.50 3.39 17.00
N LEU A 18 4.34 2.60 16.32
CA LEU A 18 4.67 2.85 14.93
C LEU A 18 3.49 2.41 14.05
N GLU A 19 3.10 3.25 13.11
CA GLU A 19 2.00 2.97 12.19
C GLU A 19 2.38 3.37 10.76
N TYR A 20 2.02 2.50 9.83
CA TYR A 20 2.10 2.82 8.40
C TYR A 20 0.87 3.61 7.96
N ARG A 21 1.08 4.53 7.04
CA ARG A 21 0.00 5.16 6.27
C ARG A 21 0.08 4.73 4.81
N MET A 22 -1.07 4.48 4.20
CA MET A 22 -1.18 4.17 2.78
C MET A 22 -1.34 5.48 2.01
N ILE A 23 -0.54 5.62 0.93
CA ILE A 23 -0.56 6.84 0.09
C ILE A 23 -1.22 6.62 -1.28
N GLY A 24 -1.69 5.43 -1.56
CA GLY A 24 -2.20 5.05 -2.89
C GLY A 24 -1.11 4.45 -3.78
N PRO A 25 -1.30 4.39 -5.10
CA PRO A 25 -2.46 4.91 -5.85
C PRO A 25 -3.74 4.13 -5.52
N PHE A 26 -4.89 4.81 -5.62
CA PHE A 26 -6.21 4.21 -5.42
C PHE A 26 -6.73 3.58 -6.71
N ARG A 27 -5.92 2.78 -7.32
CA ARG A 27 -6.21 2.16 -8.60
C ARG A 27 -6.09 0.65 -8.45
N GLY A 28 -7.06 -0.10 -8.98
CA GLY A 28 -7.14 -1.55 -8.86
C GLY A 28 -5.96 -2.27 -9.52
N GLY A 29 -5.76 -3.51 -9.11
CA GLY A 29 -4.83 -4.48 -9.68
C GLY A 29 -5.53 -5.81 -9.93
N ARG A 30 -4.76 -6.88 -10.25
CA ARG A 30 -5.28 -8.16 -10.69
C ARG A 30 -6.25 -8.79 -9.70
N THR A 31 -7.48 -8.94 -10.16
CA THR A 31 -8.61 -9.48 -9.41
C THR A 31 -9.10 -10.74 -10.10
N VAL A 32 -9.10 -11.87 -9.39
CA VAL A 32 -9.43 -13.20 -9.97
C VAL A 32 -10.69 -13.81 -9.36
N GLY A 33 -11.04 -13.46 -8.13
CA GLY A 33 -12.28 -13.88 -7.48
C GLY A 33 -13.34 -12.78 -7.58
N ALA A 34 -14.57 -13.11 -7.95
CA ALA A 34 -15.67 -12.15 -7.99
C ALA A 34 -17.02 -12.83 -7.81
N ILE A 35 -17.83 -12.39 -6.84
CA ILE A 35 -19.15 -12.92 -6.56
C ILE A 35 -20.07 -11.85 -5.98
N GLY A 36 -21.38 -11.94 -6.26
CA GLY A 36 -22.43 -11.14 -5.63
C GLY A 36 -23.44 -12.00 -4.92
N ILE A 37 -24.31 -11.39 -4.11
CA ILE A 37 -25.41 -12.05 -3.43
C ILE A 37 -26.69 -11.85 -4.26
N PRO A 38 -27.30 -12.90 -4.82
CA PRO A 38 -28.45 -12.75 -5.72
C PRO A 38 -29.63 -11.97 -5.13
N THR A 39 -29.90 -12.15 -3.83
CA THR A 39 -31.00 -11.50 -3.10
C THR A 39 -30.64 -10.14 -2.54
N GLN A 40 -29.36 -9.73 -2.57
CA GLN A 40 -28.84 -8.45 -2.15
C GLN A 40 -28.08 -7.80 -3.31
N PRO A 41 -28.78 -7.23 -4.30
CA PRO A 41 -28.20 -6.85 -5.58
C PRO A 41 -27.14 -5.76 -5.52
N ASN A 42 -27.01 -5.08 -4.38
CA ASN A 42 -25.99 -4.05 -4.10
C ASN A 42 -24.73 -4.61 -3.42
N VAL A 43 -24.72 -5.91 -3.01
CA VAL A 43 -23.60 -6.51 -2.27
C VAL A 43 -22.77 -7.41 -3.16
N PHE A 44 -21.45 -7.11 -3.20
CA PHE A 44 -20.49 -7.88 -3.96
C PHE A 44 -19.19 -8.06 -3.18
N PHE A 45 -18.44 -9.08 -3.59
CA PHE A 45 -17.11 -9.37 -3.07
C PHE A 45 -16.16 -9.60 -4.24
N PHE A 46 -14.91 -9.15 -4.08
CA PHE A 46 -13.83 -9.58 -4.96
C PHE A 46 -12.63 -10.07 -4.18
N GLY A 47 -11.89 -11.00 -4.78
CA GLY A 47 -10.61 -11.50 -4.31
C GLY A 47 -9.47 -11.02 -5.20
N HIS A 48 -8.51 -10.34 -4.61
CA HIS A 48 -7.33 -9.82 -5.28
C HIS A 48 -6.12 -10.73 -5.05
N ASN A 49 -5.27 -10.90 -6.05
CA ASN A 49 -4.14 -11.83 -6.00
C ASN A 49 -3.21 -11.67 -4.78
N ASN A 50 -2.95 -10.46 -4.33
CA ASN A 50 -2.12 -10.19 -3.14
C ASN A 50 -2.70 -9.05 -2.28
N GLY A 51 -3.96 -8.72 -2.49
CA GLY A 51 -4.62 -7.60 -1.83
C GLY A 51 -5.79 -8.01 -0.93
N GLY A 52 -5.98 -9.31 -0.69
CA GLY A 52 -7.04 -9.84 0.18
C GLY A 52 -8.43 -9.82 -0.46
N VAL A 53 -9.45 -9.87 0.39
CA VAL A 53 -10.87 -9.87 0.00
C VAL A 53 -11.49 -8.52 0.32
N TRP A 54 -12.28 -8.01 -0.61
CA TRP A 54 -12.96 -6.72 -0.52
C TRP A 54 -14.47 -6.89 -0.68
N LYS A 55 -15.23 -6.10 0.05
CA LYS A 55 -16.70 -6.09 0.05
C LYS A 55 -17.22 -4.69 -0.28
N THR A 56 -18.26 -4.62 -1.09
CA THR A 56 -19.11 -3.44 -1.30
C THR A 56 -20.55 -3.75 -0.94
N ASP A 57 -21.29 -2.76 -0.45
CA ASP A 57 -22.73 -2.80 -0.21
C ASP A 57 -23.47 -1.65 -0.92
N ASP A 58 -22.79 -1.00 -1.89
CA ASP A 58 -23.27 0.16 -2.62
C ASP A 58 -22.98 0.11 -4.13
N TYR A 59 -23.04 -1.09 -4.73
CA TYR A 59 -22.81 -1.34 -6.16
C TYR A 59 -21.39 -1.00 -6.63
N GLY A 60 -20.39 -1.15 -5.77
CA GLY A 60 -18.99 -0.87 -6.09
C GLY A 60 -18.63 0.62 -6.08
N ARG A 61 -19.43 1.48 -5.43
CA ARG A 61 -19.09 2.88 -5.19
C ARG A 61 -17.95 2.96 -4.18
N THR A 62 -18.04 2.16 -3.11
CA THR A 62 -16.98 1.98 -2.13
C THR A 62 -16.64 0.50 -1.95
N TRP A 63 -15.39 0.22 -1.61
CA TRP A 63 -14.90 -1.10 -1.32
C TRP A 63 -14.16 -1.12 0.01
N ASN A 64 -14.51 -2.04 0.88
CA ASN A 64 -13.91 -2.20 2.20
C ASN A 64 -13.15 -3.52 2.27
N PRO A 65 -11.89 -3.52 2.75
CA PRO A 65 -11.16 -4.76 2.95
C PRO A 65 -11.76 -5.54 4.13
N ILE A 66 -11.91 -6.84 3.99
CA ILE A 66 -12.48 -7.72 5.02
C ILE A 66 -11.60 -8.92 5.34
N PHE A 67 -10.34 -8.95 4.86
CA PHE A 67 -9.42 -10.08 5.02
C PHE A 67 -8.04 -9.64 5.54
N ASP A 68 -7.92 -8.43 6.09
CA ASP A 68 -6.63 -7.81 6.47
C ASP A 68 -5.94 -8.50 7.66
N ASP A 69 -6.70 -9.15 8.54
CA ASP A 69 -6.16 -9.91 9.68
C ASP A 69 -5.61 -11.29 9.29
N ALA A 70 -5.89 -11.76 8.07
CA ALA A 70 -5.40 -13.05 7.60
C ALA A 70 -3.86 -13.05 7.44
N PRO A 71 -3.21 -14.23 7.54
CA PRO A 71 -1.75 -14.35 7.40
C PRO A 71 -1.26 -14.23 5.94
N THR A 72 -2.17 -14.17 4.97
CA THR A 72 -1.87 -14.02 3.55
C THR A 72 -2.87 -13.08 2.87
N GLY A 73 -2.41 -12.26 1.95
CA GLY A 73 -3.27 -11.48 1.06
C GLY A 73 -3.52 -12.13 -0.29
N SER A 74 -2.92 -13.29 -0.57
CA SER A 74 -3.06 -13.96 -1.86
C SER A 74 -4.38 -14.72 -1.95
N VAL A 75 -5.27 -14.32 -2.87
CA VAL A 75 -6.59 -14.93 -3.08
C VAL A 75 -6.68 -15.48 -4.49
N GLY A 76 -7.12 -16.74 -4.62
CA GLY A 76 -7.35 -17.37 -5.92
C GLY A 76 -8.82 -17.39 -6.32
N ASP A 77 -9.72 -17.67 -5.38
CA ASP A 77 -11.18 -17.56 -5.60
C ASP A 77 -11.92 -17.43 -4.27
N LEU A 78 -13.18 -17.03 -4.33
CA LEU A 78 -14.07 -16.98 -3.17
C LEU A 78 -15.50 -17.37 -3.53
N ALA A 79 -16.23 -17.93 -2.56
CA ALA A 79 -17.61 -18.30 -2.70
C ALA A 79 -18.45 -17.85 -1.50
N VAL A 80 -19.66 -17.37 -1.80
CA VAL A 80 -20.67 -17.01 -0.79
C VAL A 80 -21.80 -18.03 -0.87
N SER A 81 -22.24 -18.57 0.26
CA SER A 81 -23.39 -19.49 0.30
C SER A 81 -24.68 -18.79 -0.13
N ALA A 82 -25.33 -19.31 -1.16
CA ALA A 82 -26.61 -18.75 -1.62
C ALA A 82 -27.73 -18.88 -0.58
N SER A 83 -27.71 -19.95 0.23
CA SER A 83 -28.70 -20.22 1.28
C SER A 83 -28.42 -19.47 2.59
N HIS A 84 -27.14 -19.17 2.88
CA HIS A 84 -26.67 -18.49 4.10
C HIS A 84 -25.59 -17.47 3.74
N PRO A 85 -25.93 -16.26 3.29
CA PRO A 85 -24.98 -15.29 2.74
C PRO A 85 -23.87 -14.80 3.68
N ASP A 86 -24.02 -15.02 5.00
CA ASP A 86 -22.98 -14.75 5.98
C ASP A 86 -21.85 -15.78 5.99
N ILE A 87 -22.06 -16.93 5.30
CA ILE A 87 -21.03 -17.96 5.14
C ILE A 87 -20.27 -17.73 3.87
N ILE A 88 -18.98 -17.42 4.02
CA ILE A 88 -18.04 -17.13 2.92
C ILE A 88 -16.84 -18.08 3.03
N TYR A 89 -16.41 -18.61 1.90
CA TYR A 89 -15.20 -19.41 1.76
C TYR A 89 -14.22 -18.69 0.86
N VAL A 90 -12.94 -18.67 1.25
CA VAL A 90 -11.83 -18.08 0.49
C VAL A 90 -10.77 -19.14 0.26
N GLY A 91 -10.44 -19.39 -0.99
CA GLY A 91 -9.29 -20.17 -1.40
C GLY A 91 -8.12 -19.25 -1.70
N THR A 92 -6.97 -19.52 -1.09
CA THR A 92 -5.78 -18.65 -1.21
C THR A 92 -4.80 -19.16 -2.27
N GLY A 93 -3.88 -18.29 -2.71
CA GLY A 93 -2.95 -18.51 -3.81
C GLY A 93 -3.56 -18.19 -5.18
N GLU A 94 -2.78 -17.61 -6.07
CA GLU A 94 -3.26 -17.21 -7.40
C GLU A 94 -3.68 -18.40 -8.23
N GLY A 95 -4.93 -18.45 -8.66
CA GLY A 95 -5.49 -19.54 -9.47
C GLY A 95 -5.12 -19.52 -10.96
N LEU A 96 -3.96 -18.98 -11.31
CA LEU A 96 -3.47 -18.80 -12.68
C LEU A 96 -2.04 -19.31 -12.84
N HIS A 97 -1.52 -19.22 -14.08
CA HIS A 97 -0.14 -19.46 -14.43
C HIS A 97 0.56 -18.18 -14.88
N ARG A 98 1.48 -17.69 -14.06
CA ARG A 98 2.29 -16.47 -14.29
C ARG A 98 3.66 -16.66 -13.65
N PRO A 99 4.71 -15.99 -14.15
CA PRO A 99 6.07 -16.15 -13.60
C PRO A 99 6.32 -15.44 -12.27
N ASP A 100 5.38 -14.63 -11.79
CA ASP A 100 5.47 -13.80 -10.59
C ASP A 100 4.41 -14.14 -9.53
N LEU A 101 4.00 -15.41 -9.47
CA LEU A 101 2.95 -15.91 -8.60
C LEU A 101 3.29 -15.78 -7.11
N ALA A 102 2.29 -15.43 -6.32
CA ALA A 102 2.31 -15.58 -4.88
C ALA A 102 1.59 -16.87 -4.46
N VAL A 103 2.10 -17.50 -3.42
CA VAL A 103 1.50 -18.71 -2.87
C VAL A 103 0.48 -18.39 -1.79
N GLY A 104 -0.51 -19.27 -1.66
CA GLY A 104 -1.53 -19.19 -0.64
C GLY A 104 -1.13 -19.83 0.69
N ASP A 105 -2.16 -20.03 1.53
CA ASP A 105 -2.08 -20.59 2.86
C ASP A 105 -3.37 -21.40 3.15
N GLY A 106 -3.74 -22.28 2.22
CA GLY A 106 -4.94 -23.09 2.33
C GLY A 106 -6.26 -22.34 2.15
N LEU A 107 -7.27 -22.71 2.93
CA LEU A 107 -8.61 -22.17 2.87
C LEU A 107 -9.04 -21.48 4.16
N PHE A 108 -9.87 -20.46 3.99
CA PHE A 108 -10.47 -19.72 5.10
C PHE A 108 -12.00 -19.71 4.98
N LYS A 109 -12.67 -19.70 6.13
CA LYS A 109 -14.14 -19.60 6.25
C LYS A 109 -14.51 -18.44 7.17
N SER A 110 -15.48 -17.64 6.76
CA SER A 110 -16.22 -16.73 7.61
C SER A 110 -17.65 -17.25 7.83
N GLU A 111 -18.21 -17.02 9.02
CA GLU A 111 -19.61 -17.33 9.36
C GLU A 111 -20.40 -16.06 9.76
N ASP A 112 -19.80 -14.90 9.58
CA ASP A 112 -20.31 -13.59 10.03
C ASP A 112 -20.18 -12.49 8.94
N GLY A 113 -20.25 -12.90 7.66
CA GLY A 113 -20.22 -11.98 6.52
C GLY A 113 -18.88 -11.31 6.27
N GLY A 114 -17.77 -11.95 6.70
CA GLY A 114 -16.40 -11.50 6.51
C GLY A 114 -15.84 -10.66 7.68
N THR A 115 -16.52 -10.62 8.82
CA THR A 115 -16.02 -9.90 10.00
C THR A 115 -14.88 -10.66 10.68
N SER A 116 -14.96 -11.99 10.73
CA SER A 116 -13.90 -12.86 11.24
C SER A 116 -13.65 -14.05 10.33
N TRP A 117 -12.44 -14.60 10.39
CA TRP A 117 -12.00 -15.68 9.52
C TRP A 117 -11.34 -16.81 10.29
N LYS A 118 -11.67 -18.03 9.90
CA LYS A 118 -11.08 -19.26 10.44
C LYS A 118 -10.37 -20.00 9.32
N HIS A 119 -9.12 -20.36 9.54
CA HIS A 119 -8.39 -21.28 8.68
C HIS A 119 -8.99 -22.68 8.78
N ILE A 120 -9.26 -23.34 7.64
CA ILE A 120 -9.99 -24.61 7.55
C ILE A 120 -9.22 -25.71 6.82
N GLY A 121 -7.89 -25.60 6.73
CA GLY A 121 -7.00 -26.64 6.21
C GLY A 121 -6.62 -26.47 4.74
N LEU A 122 -6.09 -27.54 4.16
CA LEU A 122 -5.42 -27.62 2.86
C LEU A 122 -4.16 -26.70 2.80
N ASP A 123 -3.38 -26.65 3.89
CA ASP A 123 -2.27 -25.72 4.12
C ASP A 123 -1.22 -25.71 2.99
N ASP A 124 -0.96 -26.87 2.37
CA ASP A 124 0.05 -27.04 1.33
C ASP A 124 -0.52 -26.92 -0.11
N ILE A 125 -1.75 -26.38 -0.27
CA ILE A 125 -2.35 -26.33 -1.62
C ILE A 125 -1.69 -25.28 -2.53
N GLN A 126 -1.03 -24.32 -1.99
CA GLN A 126 -0.38 -23.16 -2.63
C GLN A 126 -1.25 -22.35 -3.60
N GLN A 127 -2.07 -22.99 -4.43
CA GLN A 127 -2.95 -22.32 -5.39
C GLN A 127 -4.34 -22.97 -5.44
N VAL A 128 -5.37 -22.14 -5.22
CA VAL A 128 -6.78 -22.48 -5.38
C VAL A 128 -7.37 -21.69 -6.55
N SER A 129 -7.86 -22.36 -7.57
CA SER A 129 -8.40 -21.70 -8.76
C SER A 129 -9.93 -21.56 -8.74
N ARG A 130 -10.63 -22.38 -7.95
CA ARG A 130 -12.09 -22.33 -7.85
C ARG A 130 -12.58 -22.84 -6.50
N VAL A 131 -13.55 -22.10 -5.92
CA VAL A 131 -14.33 -22.54 -4.76
C VAL A 131 -15.81 -22.45 -5.09
N ILE A 132 -16.57 -23.51 -4.85
CA ILE A 132 -18.04 -23.51 -4.99
C ILE A 132 -18.71 -24.10 -3.77
N VAL A 133 -19.85 -23.52 -3.36
CA VAL A 133 -20.67 -23.98 -2.25
C VAL A 133 -21.97 -24.56 -2.81
N HIS A 134 -22.40 -25.69 -2.26
CA HIS A 134 -23.67 -26.33 -2.66
C HIS A 134 -24.85 -25.34 -2.49
N PRO A 135 -25.79 -25.27 -3.46
CA PRO A 135 -26.83 -24.25 -3.48
C PRO A 135 -27.71 -24.15 -2.23
N THR A 136 -27.93 -25.27 -1.54
CA THR A 136 -28.84 -25.36 -0.38
C THR A 136 -28.19 -25.84 0.91
N ASP A 137 -26.95 -26.36 0.84
CA ASP A 137 -26.19 -26.83 2.00
C ASP A 137 -24.89 -26.04 2.13
N PRO A 138 -24.77 -25.10 3.08
CA PRO A 138 -23.60 -24.24 3.22
C PRO A 138 -22.34 -24.99 3.69
N ASN A 139 -22.46 -26.23 4.14
CA ASN A 139 -21.35 -27.04 4.62
C ASN A 139 -20.74 -27.96 3.55
N THR A 140 -21.41 -28.10 2.41
CA THR A 140 -20.88 -28.86 1.28
C THR A 140 -20.18 -27.92 0.32
N VAL A 141 -18.86 -28.08 0.23
CA VAL A 141 -17.94 -27.20 -0.51
C VAL A 141 -17.02 -28.02 -1.40
N PHE A 142 -16.81 -27.56 -2.62
CA PHE A 142 -15.82 -28.12 -3.54
C PHE A 142 -14.74 -27.08 -3.83
N VAL A 143 -13.50 -27.56 -3.95
CA VAL A 143 -12.31 -26.75 -4.23
C VAL A 143 -11.53 -27.37 -5.39
N ALA A 144 -11.25 -26.56 -6.39
CA ALA A 144 -10.32 -26.93 -7.45
C ALA A 144 -8.90 -26.50 -7.05
N GLY A 145 -8.08 -27.48 -6.68
CA GLY A 145 -6.69 -27.31 -6.30
C GLY A 145 -5.78 -27.37 -7.51
N LEU A 146 -5.16 -26.24 -7.82
CA LEU A 146 -4.14 -26.16 -8.85
C LEU A 146 -2.80 -26.72 -8.35
N GLY A 147 -2.54 -26.61 -7.04
CA GLY A 147 -1.36 -27.12 -6.37
C GLY A 147 -0.16 -26.21 -6.48
N HIS A 148 1.06 -26.75 -6.35
CA HIS A 148 2.30 -25.99 -6.49
C HIS A 148 2.56 -25.60 -7.95
N PRO A 149 2.81 -24.33 -8.24
CA PRO A 149 3.06 -23.89 -9.62
C PRO A 149 4.42 -24.35 -10.16
N TYR A 150 5.44 -24.44 -9.28
CA TYR A 150 6.84 -24.68 -9.69
C TYR A 150 7.33 -26.10 -9.47
N GLY A 151 6.48 -27.01 -9.00
CA GLY A 151 6.88 -28.39 -8.73
C GLY A 151 5.74 -29.38 -8.80
N PRO A 152 6.08 -30.68 -8.97
CA PRO A 152 5.09 -31.75 -8.82
C PRO A 152 4.70 -31.88 -7.33
N ASN A 153 3.38 -32.06 -7.07
CA ASN A 153 2.88 -32.23 -5.71
C ASN A 153 1.54 -32.98 -5.69
N GLU A 154 1.13 -33.45 -4.52
CA GLU A 154 -0.11 -34.20 -4.36
C GLU A 154 -1.32 -33.32 -4.04
N MET A 155 -1.16 -32.02 -3.79
CA MET A 155 -2.23 -31.10 -3.46
C MET A 155 -2.92 -30.56 -4.72
N ARG A 156 -3.14 -31.42 -5.69
CA ARG A 156 -3.79 -31.16 -6.98
C ARG A 156 -5.08 -31.97 -7.10
N GLY A 157 -6.09 -31.43 -7.82
CA GLY A 157 -7.36 -32.07 -8.08
C GLY A 157 -8.56 -31.43 -7.39
N ILE A 158 -9.66 -32.15 -7.29
CA ILE A 158 -10.89 -31.69 -6.66
C ILE A 158 -10.96 -32.18 -5.22
N PHE A 159 -11.11 -31.27 -4.29
CA PHE A 159 -11.35 -31.52 -2.88
C PHE A 159 -12.80 -31.22 -2.52
N ARG A 160 -13.42 -32.04 -1.68
CA ARG A 160 -14.77 -31.87 -1.17
C ARG A 160 -14.75 -31.88 0.37
N SER A 161 -15.52 -30.97 0.96
CA SER A 161 -15.95 -31.07 2.36
C SER A 161 -17.46 -31.15 2.41
N THR A 162 -18.00 -31.87 3.38
CA THR A 162 -19.44 -31.95 3.69
C THR A 162 -19.77 -31.47 5.11
N ASP A 163 -18.77 -30.92 5.81
CA ASP A 163 -18.88 -30.48 7.22
C ASP A 163 -18.33 -29.07 7.39
N GLY A 164 -18.36 -28.27 6.34
CA GLY A 164 -17.97 -26.86 6.38
C GLY A 164 -16.46 -26.61 6.47
N GLY A 165 -15.67 -27.56 6.00
CA GLY A 165 -14.20 -27.47 5.94
C GLY A 165 -13.50 -28.11 7.12
N ALA A 166 -14.22 -28.80 8.03
CA ALA A 166 -13.58 -29.52 9.14
C ALA A 166 -12.77 -30.73 8.65
N HIS A 167 -13.24 -31.39 7.60
CA HIS A 167 -12.52 -32.47 6.92
C HIS A 167 -12.60 -32.31 5.41
N TRP A 168 -11.55 -32.72 4.71
CA TRP A 168 -11.44 -32.65 3.26
C TRP A 168 -11.17 -34.02 2.64
N GLU A 169 -11.91 -34.35 1.59
CA GLU A 169 -11.73 -35.55 0.79
C GLU A 169 -11.27 -35.15 -0.62
N LYS A 170 -10.24 -35.79 -1.15
CA LYS A 170 -9.80 -35.61 -2.53
C LYS A 170 -10.61 -36.53 -3.44
N THR A 171 -11.67 -36.04 -4.11
CA THR A 171 -12.64 -36.84 -4.88
C THR A 171 -12.20 -37.03 -6.33
N LEU A 172 -11.34 -36.18 -6.89
CA LEU A 172 -10.79 -36.36 -8.23
C LEU A 172 -9.29 -36.01 -8.21
N TYR A 173 -8.45 -37.00 -8.46
CA TYR A 173 -7.00 -36.86 -8.55
C TYR A 173 -6.48 -37.75 -9.66
N ILE A 174 -5.58 -37.22 -10.50
CA ILE A 174 -4.98 -37.97 -11.60
C ILE A 174 -3.51 -38.30 -11.28
N ASN A 175 -2.70 -37.28 -11.02
CA ASN A 175 -1.29 -37.39 -10.66
C ASN A 175 -0.74 -36.04 -10.13
N GLN A 176 0.50 -36.04 -9.68
CA GLN A 176 1.19 -34.91 -9.09
C GLN A 176 1.47 -33.71 -10.06
N ASN A 177 1.11 -33.83 -11.35
CA ASN A 177 1.35 -32.81 -12.36
C ASN A 177 0.07 -32.24 -12.97
N THR A 178 -1.11 -32.79 -12.58
CA THR A 178 -2.41 -32.41 -13.14
C THR A 178 -3.28 -31.80 -12.07
N GLY A 179 -3.41 -30.46 -12.06
CA GLY A 179 -4.23 -29.72 -11.13
C GLY A 179 -5.66 -29.50 -11.64
N ALA A 180 -6.59 -29.13 -10.77
CA ALA A 180 -7.91 -28.71 -11.14
C ALA A 180 -8.00 -27.19 -11.22
N VAL A 181 -8.60 -26.67 -12.30
CA VAL A 181 -8.75 -25.22 -12.52
C VAL A 181 -10.20 -24.75 -12.45
N GLN A 182 -11.16 -25.66 -12.64
CA GLN A 182 -12.57 -25.33 -12.52
C GLN A 182 -13.37 -26.50 -11.95
N VAL A 183 -14.40 -26.17 -11.17
CA VAL A 183 -15.48 -27.05 -10.78
C VAL A 183 -16.78 -26.23 -10.76
N GLU A 184 -17.88 -26.80 -11.35
CA GLU A 184 -19.18 -26.12 -11.43
C GLU A 184 -20.30 -27.10 -11.22
N PHE A 185 -21.35 -26.73 -10.46
CA PHE A 185 -22.60 -27.46 -10.37
C PHE A 185 -23.48 -27.24 -11.60
N ASP A 186 -24.25 -28.22 -11.96
CA ASP A 186 -25.48 -27.99 -12.73
C ASP A 186 -26.42 -27.13 -11.85
N PRO A 187 -26.84 -25.94 -12.31
CA PRO A 187 -27.67 -25.04 -11.50
C PRO A 187 -29.05 -25.61 -11.14
N ASN A 188 -29.51 -26.68 -11.81
CA ASN A 188 -30.80 -27.31 -11.58
C ASN A 188 -30.70 -28.68 -10.86
N ASP A 189 -29.52 -29.31 -10.89
CA ASP A 189 -29.26 -30.59 -10.22
C ASP A 189 -27.84 -30.64 -9.65
N PRO A 190 -27.64 -30.34 -8.37
CA PRO A 190 -26.31 -30.32 -7.75
C PRO A 190 -25.64 -31.71 -7.61
N GLN A 191 -26.32 -32.79 -7.98
CA GLN A 191 -25.68 -34.11 -8.15
C GLN A 191 -24.81 -34.17 -9.41
N ILE A 192 -25.05 -33.27 -10.37
CA ILE A 192 -24.26 -33.16 -11.60
C ILE A 192 -23.21 -32.05 -11.43
N LEU A 193 -21.95 -32.44 -11.64
CA LEU A 193 -20.82 -31.48 -11.61
C LEU A 193 -19.93 -31.71 -12.84
N PHE A 194 -19.31 -30.63 -13.26
CA PHE A 194 -18.22 -30.64 -14.23
C PHE A 194 -16.95 -30.11 -13.59
N ALA A 195 -15.80 -30.73 -13.90
CA ALA A 195 -14.49 -30.29 -13.45
C ALA A 195 -13.49 -30.30 -14.60
N ASP A 196 -12.68 -29.22 -14.74
CA ASP A 196 -11.54 -29.22 -15.65
C ASP A 196 -10.26 -29.53 -14.91
N LEU A 197 -9.52 -30.52 -15.40
CA LEU A 197 -8.19 -30.86 -14.96
C LEU A 197 -7.17 -30.47 -16.01
N TRP A 198 -6.12 -29.83 -15.56
CA TRP A 198 -5.10 -29.24 -16.41
C TRP A 198 -3.71 -29.72 -16.02
N GLU A 199 -3.01 -30.32 -16.95
CA GLU A 199 -1.61 -30.68 -16.77
C GLU A 199 -0.73 -29.48 -17.07
N HIS A 200 -0.09 -28.95 -16.01
CA HIS A 200 0.64 -27.70 -16.08
C HIS A 200 1.80 -27.64 -15.09
N GLN A 201 2.79 -26.79 -15.40
CA GLN A 201 3.87 -26.42 -14.51
C GLN A 201 4.60 -25.17 -15.01
N GLU A 202 4.92 -24.24 -14.11
CA GLU A 202 5.88 -23.16 -14.39
C GLU A 202 7.32 -23.67 -14.36
N GLY A 203 8.18 -23.04 -15.14
CA GLY A 203 9.62 -23.24 -15.09
C GLY A 203 10.32 -22.09 -14.36
N PRO A 204 11.53 -22.30 -13.83
CA PRO A 204 12.28 -21.24 -13.17
C PRO A 204 12.69 -20.09 -14.10
N TRP A 205 12.63 -20.30 -15.41
CA TRP A 205 12.97 -19.36 -16.49
C TRP A 205 11.75 -18.72 -17.17
N GLU A 206 10.61 -18.62 -16.51
CA GLU A 206 9.36 -18.04 -17.03
C GLU A 206 8.69 -18.82 -18.20
N ASN A 207 9.06 -20.09 -18.40
CA ASN A 207 8.38 -20.93 -19.37
C ASN A 207 7.56 -21.99 -18.66
N ALA A 208 6.31 -22.02 -18.98
CA ALA A 208 5.35 -22.96 -18.39
C ALA A 208 5.05 -24.12 -19.30
N LYS A 209 4.54 -25.20 -18.75
CA LYS A 209 3.86 -26.27 -19.42
C LYS A 209 2.35 -26.02 -19.35
N PHE A 210 1.69 -25.84 -20.48
CA PHE A 210 0.27 -25.47 -20.57
C PHE A 210 -0.65 -26.54 -21.14
N SER A 211 -0.15 -27.72 -21.39
CA SER A 211 -0.93 -28.84 -21.94
C SER A 211 -0.30 -30.18 -21.63
N GLY A 212 -1.08 -31.22 -21.57
CA GLY A 212 -0.58 -32.59 -21.37
C GLY A 212 -1.66 -33.63 -21.53
N PRO A 213 -1.27 -34.95 -21.60
CA PRO A 213 -2.19 -36.05 -21.88
C PRO A 213 -3.31 -36.23 -20.83
N ASN A 214 -3.08 -35.68 -19.66
CA ASN A 214 -4.04 -35.80 -18.54
C ASN A 214 -5.01 -34.62 -18.46
N SER A 215 -4.80 -33.55 -19.23
CA SER A 215 -5.78 -32.46 -19.34
C SER A 215 -7.12 -32.93 -19.85
N GLY A 216 -8.21 -32.30 -19.41
CA GLY A 216 -9.55 -32.56 -19.91
C GLY A 216 -10.69 -32.33 -18.95
N LEU A 217 -11.89 -32.35 -19.53
CA LEU A 217 -13.15 -32.15 -18.81
C LEU A 217 -13.64 -33.48 -18.21
N TYR A 218 -14.10 -33.43 -16.98
CA TYR A 218 -14.70 -34.55 -16.24
C TYR A 218 -16.11 -34.21 -15.78
N LYS A 219 -16.99 -35.22 -15.74
CA LYS A 219 -18.39 -35.10 -15.29
C LYS A 219 -18.63 -36.07 -14.15
N SER A 220 -19.30 -35.63 -13.10
CA SER A 220 -19.90 -36.45 -12.04
C SER A 220 -21.43 -36.38 -12.15
N ILE A 221 -22.11 -37.42 -11.73
CA ILE A 221 -23.59 -37.50 -11.64
C ILE A 221 -24.03 -37.99 -10.25
N ASP A 222 -23.14 -38.02 -9.28
CA ASP A 222 -23.36 -38.58 -7.94
C ASP A 222 -22.78 -37.63 -6.84
N GLY A 223 -22.91 -36.33 -7.05
CA GLY A 223 -22.44 -35.29 -6.11
C GLY A 223 -20.93 -35.26 -5.95
N GLY A 224 -20.18 -35.56 -7.01
CA GLY A 224 -18.73 -35.52 -7.01
C GLY A 224 -18.05 -36.74 -6.38
N SER A 225 -18.76 -37.82 -6.14
CA SER A 225 -18.20 -39.06 -5.56
C SER A 225 -17.42 -39.87 -6.59
N THR A 226 -17.90 -39.90 -7.84
CA THR A 226 -17.18 -40.49 -8.98
C THR A 226 -17.17 -39.58 -10.17
N TRP A 227 -16.14 -39.71 -11.02
CA TRP A 227 -15.91 -38.83 -12.15
C TRP A 227 -15.57 -39.60 -13.43
N LYS A 228 -16.14 -39.17 -14.55
CA LYS A 228 -15.89 -39.74 -15.87
C LYS A 228 -15.31 -38.67 -16.80
N LYS A 229 -14.16 -38.95 -17.45
CA LYS A 229 -13.57 -38.07 -18.45
C LYS A 229 -14.46 -37.97 -19.68
N ILE A 230 -14.72 -36.75 -20.14
CA ILE A 230 -15.47 -36.46 -21.37
C ILE A 230 -14.46 -36.34 -22.51
N THR A 231 -14.73 -37.06 -23.60
CA THR A 231 -13.80 -37.10 -24.76
C THR A 231 -14.50 -36.90 -26.11
N GLN A 232 -15.83 -37.01 -26.15
CA GLN A 232 -16.57 -37.01 -27.42
C GLN A 232 -16.74 -35.60 -27.98
N GLY A 233 -15.99 -35.33 -29.09
CA GLY A 233 -16.08 -34.06 -29.80
C GLY A 233 -15.22 -32.92 -29.23
N LEU A 234 -14.49 -33.14 -28.13
CA LEU A 234 -13.48 -32.22 -27.61
C LEU A 234 -12.09 -32.53 -28.15
N PRO A 235 -11.17 -31.54 -28.21
CA PRO A 235 -9.77 -31.78 -28.53
C PRO A 235 -9.10 -32.78 -27.58
N THR A 236 -8.08 -33.47 -28.08
CA THR A 236 -7.33 -34.49 -27.35
C THR A 236 -5.94 -34.01 -26.98
N ALA A 237 -5.19 -34.88 -26.32
CA ALA A 237 -3.77 -34.58 -26.02
C ALA A 237 -2.93 -34.38 -27.28
N GLU A 238 -3.27 -35.07 -28.39
CA GLU A 238 -2.61 -34.95 -29.71
C GLU A 238 -2.85 -33.55 -30.31
N ASP A 239 -4.04 -32.96 -30.04
CA ASP A 239 -4.38 -31.58 -30.41
C ASP A 239 -3.72 -30.55 -29.50
N GLY A 240 -2.99 -30.96 -28.47
CA GLY A 240 -2.35 -30.09 -27.49
C GLY A 240 -3.33 -29.45 -26.53
N LEU A 241 -4.32 -30.24 -26.07
CA LEU A 241 -5.36 -29.77 -25.13
C LEU A 241 -4.77 -29.20 -23.87
N GLY A 242 -5.12 -27.95 -23.55
CA GLY A 242 -4.78 -27.20 -22.37
C GLY A 242 -5.97 -27.08 -21.41
N ARG A 243 -6.32 -25.86 -21.04
CA ARG A 243 -7.35 -25.48 -20.05
C ARG A 243 -8.74 -25.40 -20.70
N ILE A 244 -9.76 -25.80 -19.96
CA ILE A 244 -11.17 -25.75 -20.40
C ILE A 244 -11.97 -24.93 -19.39
N GLY A 245 -12.69 -23.91 -19.86
CA GLY A 245 -13.74 -23.25 -19.09
C GLY A 245 -15.11 -23.82 -19.47
N VAL A 246 -16.00 -24.08 -18.51
CA VAL A 246 -17.31 -24.64 -18.76
C VAL A 246 -18.43 -23.80 -18.13
N ALA A 247 -19.57 -23.67 -18.83
CA ALA A 247 -20.76 -23.00 -18.32
C ALA A 247 -22.03 -23.74 -18.75
N ILE A 248 -22.86 -24.13 -17.79
CA ILE A 248 -24.13 -24.80 -17.97
C ILE A 248 -25.22 -23.74 -18.05
N ALA A 249 -26.12 -23.82 -19.05
CA ALA A 249 -27.23 -22.88 -19.18
C ALA A 249 -28.27 -23.07 -18.06
N PRO A 250 -28.49 -22.06 -17.17
CA PRO A 250 -29.43 -22.24 -16.06
C PRO A 250 -30.91 -22.47 -16.52
N SER A 251 -31.25 -21.99 -17.69
CA SER A 251 -32.60 -22.24 -18.29
C SER A 251 -32.73 -23.60 -18.95
N ASN A 252 -31.60 -24.32 -19.20
CA ASN A 252 -31.62 -25.62 -19.89
C ASN A 252 -30.31 -26.38 -19.67
N SER A 253 -30.25 -27.24 -18.66
CA SER A 253 -29.04 -28.00 -18.29
C SER A 253 -28.49 -28.92 -19.39
N LYS A 254 -29.25 -29.19 -20.45
CA LYS A 254 -28.76 -29.95 -21.61
C LYS A 254 -27.82 -29.13 -22.49
N LYS A 255 -27.96 -27.80 -22.46
CA LYS A 255 -27.12 -26.88 -23.23
C LYS A 255 -25.94 -26.41 -22.39
N ILE A 256 -24.75 -26.78 -22.80
CA ILE A 256 -23.50 -26.44 -22.11
C ILE A 256 -22.54 -25.85 -23.13
N TYR A 257 -21.80 -24.85 -22.70
CA TYR A 257 -20.75 -24.20 -23.50
C TYR A 257 -19.39 -24.35 -22.83
N ALA A 258 -18.33 -24.35 -23.64
CA ALA A 258 -16.97 -24.40 -23.15
C ALA A 258 -16.05 -23.52 -23.99
N THR A 259 -15.12 -22.83 -23.32
CA THR A 259 -13.89 -22.31 -23.92
C THR A 259 -12.82 -23.39 -23.84
N VAL A 260 -12.16 -23.72 -24.94
CA VAL A 260 -11.18 -24.80 -24.98
C VAL A 260 -9.87 -24.26 -25.53
N ASP A 261 -8.85 -24.23 -24.70
CA ASP A 261 -7.47 -23.94 -25.12
C ASP A 261 -6.85 -25.22 -25.67
N ALA A 262 -6.49 -25.20 -26.94
CA ALA A 262 -5.79 -26.29 -27.58
C ALA A 262 -4.94 -25.75 -28.76
N LYS A 263 -3.79 -26.37 -28.99
CA LYS A 263 -2.93 -25.96 -30.10
C LYS A 263 -3.61 -26.13 -31.46
N GLU A 264 -4.34 -27.25 -31.63
CA GLU A 264 -5.18 -27.53 -32.79
C GLU A 264 -6.63 -27.64 -32.33
N ASN A 265 -7.54 -27.11 -33.11
CA ASN A 265 -8.98 -27.14 -32.83
C ASN A 265 -9.43 -26.42 -31.54
N GLY A 266 -8.66 -25.44 -31.04
CA GLY A 266 -9.09 -24.56 -29.94
C GLY A 266 -10.32 -23.73 -30.33
N GLY A 267 -11.19 -23.39 -29.37
CA GLY A 267 -12.40 -22.65 -29.70
C GLY A 267 -13.48 -22.63 -28.62
N ILE A 268 -14.64 -22.11 -29.04
CA ILE A 268 -15.89 -22.22 -28.27
C ILE A 268 -16.63 -23.47 -28.72
N TYR A 269 -16.90 -24.34 -27.77
CA TYR A 269 -17.63 -25.59 -27.96
C TYR A 269 -19.03 -25.55 -27.36
N LYS A 270 -19.95 -26.33 -27.89
CA LYS A 270 -21.31 -26.48 -27.39
C LYS A 270 -21.69 -27.97 -27.30
N SER A 271 -22.37 -28.32 -26.23
CA SER A 271 -23.14 -29.56 -26.07
C SER A 271 -24.63 -29.24 -25.99
N GLU A 272 -25.49 -30.10 -26.53
CA GLU A 272 -26.95 -30.01 -26.45
C GLU A 272 -27.62 -31.22 -25.75
N ASP A 273 -26.80 -32.11 -25.19
CA ASP A 273 -27.23 -33.37 -24.55
C ASP A 273 -26.68 -33.52 -23.10
N GLY A 274 -26.31 -32.41 -22.45
CA GLY A 274 -25.83 -32.46 -21.10
C GLY A 274 -24.34 -32.80 -20.98
N GLY A 275 -23.55 -32.56 -22.02
CA GLY A 275 -22.09 -32.70 -21.99
C GLY A 275 -21.59 -34.05 -22.52
N GLU A 276 -22.44 -34.90 -23.14
CA GLU A 276 -22.01 -36.19 -23.69
C GLU A 276 -21.35 -36.03 -25.07
N GLN A 277 -21.88 -35.12 -25.94
CA GLN A 277 -21.33 -34.80 -27.27
C GLN A 277 -21.05 -33.30 -27.38
N TRP A 278 -19.88 -32.95 -27.95
CA TRP A 278 -19.47 -31.60 -28.15
C TRP A 278 -19.20 -31.25 -29.60
N SER A 279 -19.45 -30.01 -29.98
CA SER A 279 -19.19 -29.50 -31.32
C SER A 279 -18.56 -28.12 -31.25
N LEU A 280 -17.50 -27.88 -32.02
CA LEU A 280 -16.88 -26.59 -32.22
C LEU A 280 -17.87 -25.65 -32.92
N ILE A 281 -18.16 -24.50 -32.35
CA ILE A 281 -19.07 -23.50 -32.90
C ILE A 281 -18.40 -22.22 -33.34
N ASN A 282 -17.25 -21.92 -32.76
CA ASN A 282 -16.45 -20.74 -33.12
C ASN A 282 -14.98 -20.94 -32.79
N ALA A 283 -14.08 -20.66 -33.74
CA ALA A 283 -12.63 -20.82 -33.60
C ALA A 283 -11.87 -19.50 -33.44
N ASP A 284 -12.58 -18.39 -33.20
CA ASP A 284 -11.94 -17.07 -33.03
C ASP A 284 -11.02 -17.06 -31.82
N TYR A 285 -9.71 -16.94 -32.04
CA TYR A 285 -8.66 -16.98 -31.02
C TYR A 285 -8.85 -15.93 -29.92
N ARG A 286 -9.51 -14.80 -30.20
CA ARG A 286 -9.79 -13.75 -29.21
C ARG A 286 -10.67 -14.23 -28.06
N LEU A 287 -11.42 -15.32 -28.24
CA LEU A 287 -12.39 -15.84 -27.27
C LEU A 287 -11.83 -16.90 -26.32
N TRP A 288 -10.76 -17.58 -26.72
CA TRP A 288 -10.25 -18.75 -25.99
C TRP A 288 -8.73 -18.81 -25.88
N GLY A 289 -8.00 -17.95 -26.59
CA GLY A 289 -6.54 -17.89 -26.51
C GLY A 289 -6.02 -17.50 -25.14
N ARG A 290 -4.72 -17.76 -24.86
CA ARG A 290 -4.07 -17.51 -23.57
C ARG A 290 -4.70 -18.33 -22.43
N GLY A 291 -4.88 -19.64 -22.62
CA GLY A 291 -5.42 -20.54 -21.59
C GLY A 291 -4.61 -20.58 -20.28
N SER A 292 -3.36 -20.07 -20.25
CA SER A 292 -2.61 -19.80 -19.03
C SER A 292 -3.36 -18.87 -18.07
N ASP A 293 -3.99 -17.82 -18.62
CA ASP A 293 -4.64 -16.76 -17.86
C ASP A 293 -6.17 -16.93 -17.84
N PHE A 294 -6.80 -17.31 -18.96
CA PHE A 294 -8.25 -17.22 -19.16
C PHE A 294 -8.89 -18.54 -19.51
N ALA A 295 -10.06 -18.77 -18.94
CA ALA A 295 -11.01 -19.80 -19.37
C ALA A 295 -12.44 -19.45 -18.92
N GLU A 296 -12.76 -18.16 -18.78
CA GLU A 296 -14.04 -17.72 -18.25
C GLU A 296 -15.10 -17.65 -19.34
N ILE A 297 -16.16 -18.42 -19.18
CA ILE A 297 -17.38 -18.36 -19.98
C ILE A 297 -18.60 -18.40 -19.06
N LYS A 298 -19.64 -17.61 -19.36
CA LYS A 298 -20.92 -17.63 -18.63
C LYS A 298 -22.09 -17.60 -19.60
N VAL A 299 -23.17 -18.26 -19.20
CA VAL A 299 -24.46 -18.23 -19.87
C VAL A 299 -25.42 -17.33 -19.13
N HIS A 300 -26.15 -16.48 -19.86
CA HIS A 300 -27.16 -15.61 -19.27
C HIS A 300 -28.24 -16.45 -18.54
N PRO A 301 -28.62 -16.13 -17.30
CA PRO A 301 -29.48 -16.97 -16.48
C PRO A 301 -30.86 -17.31 -17.09
N LYS A 302 -31.39 -16.43 -17.92
CA LYS A 302 -32.76 -16.53 -18.51
C LYS A 302 -32.76 -16.80 -20.01
N ASN A 303 -31.61 -16.88 -20.67
CA ASN A 303 -31.54 -17.09 -22.14
C ASN A 303 -30.27 -17.86 -22.49
N GLU A 304 -30.44 -19.12 -22.84
CA GLU A 304 -29.38 -20.07 -23.14
C GLU A 304 -28.53 -19.74 -24.39
N ASP A 305 -28.95 -18.78 -25.21
CA ASP A 305 -28.24 -18.33 -26.41
C ASP A 305 -27.46 -17.02 -26.19
N VAL A 306 -27.54 -16.43 -24.98
CA VAL A 306 -26.76 -15.25 -24.61
C VAL A 306 -25.57 -15.68 -23.75
N LEU A 307 -24.36 -15.40 -24.27
CA LEU A 307 -23.11 -15.83 -23.66
C LEU A 307 -22.18 -14.66 -23.38
N TYR A 308 -21.33 -14.84 -22.39
CA TYR A 308 -20.26 -13.91 -22.06
C TYR A 308 -18.93 -14.69 -21.95
N VAL A 309 -17.86 -14.10 -22.45
CA VAL A 309 -16.50 -14.65 -22.32
C VAL A 309 -15.59 -13.56 -21.76
N GLY A 310 -14.75 -13.93 -20.76
CA GLY A 310 -13.64 -13.16 -20.26
C GLY A 310 -12.33 -13.60 -20.90
N ASN A 311 -11.60 -12.68 -21.48
CA ASN A 311 -10.27 -12.86 -22.08
C ASN A 311 -9.56 -11.49 -22.02
N ILE A 312 -8.62 -11.17 -22.91
CA ILE A 312 -8.01 -9.82 -22.99
C ILE A 312 -9.09 -8.73 -23.04
N ALA A 313 -10.17 -8.98 -23.79
CA ALA A 313 -11.41 -8.22 -23.67
C ALA A 313 -12.54 -9.15 -23.23
N SER A 314 -13.62 -8.59 -22.69
CA SER A 314 -14.84 -9.36 -22.49
C SER A 314 -15.74 -9.26 -23.72
N TYR A 315 -16.35 -10.37 -24.08
CA TYR A 315 -17.19 -10.52 -25.27
C TYR A 315 -18.58 -11.00 -24.89
N LYS A 316 -19.57 -10.60 -25.72
CA LYS A 316 -20.96 -11.04 -25.60
C LYS A 316 -21.44 -11.61 -26.94
N SER A 317 -22.11 -12.76 -26.88
CA SER A 317 -22.87 -13.36 -28.00
C SER A 317 -24.37 -13.32 -27.70
N MET A 318 -25.17 -13.16 -28.73
CA MET A 318 -26.64 -13.15 -28.65
C MET A 318 -27.28 -14.31 -29.44
N ASP A 319 -26.47 -15.17 -30.02
CA ASP A 319 -26.91 -16.22 -30.99
C ASP A 319 -26.26 -17.60 -30.71
N GLY A 320 -26.03 -17.90 -29.45
CA GLY A 320 -25.50 -19.19 -29.02
C GLY A 320 -24.02 -19.38 -29.39
N GLY A 321 -23.22 -18.30 -29.38
CA GLY A 321 -21.78 -18.36 -29.56
C GLY A 321 -21.30 -18.32 -31.02
N LYS A 322 -22.19 -18.08 -31.99
CA LYS A 322 -21.81 -17.99 -33.41
C LYS A 322 -21.14 -16.66 -33.75
N ASN A 323 -21.72 -15.56 -33.27
CA ASN A 323 -21.19 -14.21 -33.45
C ASN A 323 -20.94 -13.55 -32.11
N TRP A 324 -19.85 -12.73 -32.01
CA TRP A 324 -19.42 -12.10 -30.81
C TRP A 324 -19.11 -10.62 -31.01
N THR A 325 -19.48 -9.81 -30.03
CA THR A 325 -19.15 -8.41 -29.96
C THR A 325 -18.41 -8.13 -28.66
N SER A 326 -17.41 -7.25 -28.68
CA SER A 326 -16.75 -6.82 -27.44
C SER A 326 -17.74 -6.06 -26.57
N LEU A 327 -17.78 -6.39 -25.27
CA LEU A 327 -18.62 -5.74 -24.27
C LEU A 327 -17.81 -4.69 -23.51
N LYS A 328 -16.61 -5.06 -23.08
CA LYS A 328 -15.67 -4.18 -22.38
C LYS A 328 -14.25 -4.65 -22.71
N GLY A 329 -13.32 -3.70 -22.83
CA GLY A 329 -11.93 -4.03 -23.17
C GLY A 329 -11.09 -2.77 -23.33
N ALA A 330 -9.82 -2.94 -23.69
CA ALA A 330 -8.90 -1.82 -23.89
C ALA A 330 -9.45 -0.78 -24.89
N PRO A 331 -9.26 0.54 -24.60
CA PRO A 331 -8.45 1.12 -23.53
C PRO A 331 -9.16 1.22 -22.17
N GLY A 332 -10.31 0.62 -21.99
CA GLY A 332 -11.14 0.66 -20.79
C GLY A 332 -10.97 -0.54 -19.85
N GLY A 333 -9.78 -1.04 -19.69
CA GLY A 333 -9.44 -2.22 -18.91
C GLY A 333 -9.27 -3.47 -19.79
N ASP A 334 -8.47 -4.43 -19.36
CA ASP A 334 -8.17 -5.67 -20.05
C ASP A 334 -7.93 -6.85 -19.10
N ASP A 335 -7.69 -8.01 -19.67
CA ASP A 335 -7.42 -9.27 -18.95
C ASP A 335 -8.52 -9.62 -17.92
N TYR A 336 -9.73 -9.99 -18.45
CA TYR A 336 -10.92 -10.33 -17.64
C TYR A 336 -10.88 -11.78 -17.19
N HIS A 337 -10.73 -11.99 -15.87
CA HIS A 337 -10.58 -13.32 -15.25
C HIS A 337 -11.87 -13.94 -14.74
N ARG A 338 -12.82 -13.08 -14.27
CA ARG A 338 -14.05 -13.57 -13.68
C ARG A 338 -15.25 -12.70 -14.05
N ILE A 339 -16.38 -13.36 -14.33
CA ILE A 339 -17.68 -12.74 -14.61
C ILE A 339 -18.72 -13.35 -13.67
N TRP A 340 -19.40 -12.51 -12.91
CA TRP A 340 -20.57 -12.89 -12.15
C TRP A 340 -21.79 -12.16 -12.68
N ILE A 341 -22.92 -12.88 -12.85
CA ILE A 341 -24.19 -12.35 -13.36
C ILE A 341 -25.26 -12.66 -12.32
N ASN A 342 -26.01 -11.65 -11.88
CA ASN A 342 -27.10 -11.87 -10.95
C ASN A 342 -28.20 -12.75 -11.58
N PRO A 343 -28.49 -13.94 -11.04
CA PRO A 343 -29.48 -14.85 -11.66
C PRO A 343 -30.92 -14.32 -11.61
N LEU A 344 -31.22 -13.42 -10.67
CA LEU A 344 -32.54 -12.79 -10.53
C LEU A 344 -32.70 -11.53 -11.40
N GLN A 345 -31.61 -10.74 -11.52
CA GLN A 345 -31.54 -9.48 -12.25
C GLN A 345 -30.28 -9.46 -13.14
N PRO A 346 -30.32 -10.11 -14.32
CA PRO A 346 -29.13 -10.35 -15.15
C PRO A 346 -28.45 -9.11 -15.74
N GLU A 347 -29.08 -7.96 -15.69
CA GLU A 347 -28.48 -6.65 -16.01
C GLU A 347 -27.46 -6.19 -14.96
N ILE A 348 -27.48 -6.83 -13.77
CA ILE A 348 -26.51 -6.58 -12.70
C ILE A 348 -25.41 -7.61 -12.83
N MET A 349 -24.18 -7.14 -13.06
CA MET A 349 -23.01 -8.00 -13.24
C MET A 349 -21.81 -7.43 -12.52
N LEU A 350 -20.89 -8.29 -12.10
CA LEU A 350 -19.58 -7.96 -11.59
C LEU A 350 -18.52 -8.59 -12.49
N PHE A 351 -17.56 -7.79 -12.95
CA PHE A 351 -16.42 -8.25 -13.74
C PHE A 351 -15.13 -7.97 -12.97
N ALA A 352 -14.24 -8.95 -12.94
CA ALA A 352 -12.91 -8.86 -12.35
C ALA A 352 -11.85 -8.97 -13.44
N ALA A 353 -10.89 -8.06 -13.40
CA ALA A 353 -9.84 -7.89 -14.41
C ALA A 353 -8.50 -7.52 -13.75
N ASP A 354 -7.46 -7.36 -14.55
CA ASP A 354 -6.13 -6.92 -14.06
C ASP A 354 -6.12 -5.47 -13.54
N GLN A 355 -7.15 -4.67 -13.82
CA GLN A 355 -7.32 -3.32 -13.26
C GLN A 355 -8.30 -3.26 -12.07
N GLY A 356 -8.76 -4.40 -11.55
CA GLY A 356 -9.68 -4.47 -10.42
C GLY A 356 -11.06 -5.05 -10.78
N ALA A 357 -12.05 -4.81 -9.90
CA ALA A 357 -13.42 -5.26 -10.08
C ALA A 357 -14.36 -4.09 -10.41
N VAL A 358 -15.28 -4.30 -11.35
CA VAL A 358 -16.28 -3.29 -11.72
C VAL A 358 -17.68 -3.88 -11.80
N VAL A 359 -18.65 -3.10 -11.31
CA VAL A 359 -20.08 -3.45 -11.28
C VAL A 359 -20.82 -2.68 -12.35
N THR A 360 -21.74 -3.36 -13.05
CA THR A 360 -22.75 -2.72 -13.89
C THR A 360 -24.15 -3.08 -13.39
N VAL A 361 -25.09 -2.15 -13.52
CA VAL A 361 -26.50 -2.33 -13.16
C VAL A 361 -27.44 -2.23 -14.37
N ASN A 362 -26.87 -2.14 -15.56
CA ASN A 362 -27.61 -1.89 -16.80
C ASN A 362 -27.08 -2.68 -18.00
N GLY A 363 -26.62 -3.90 -17.75
CA GLY A 363 -26.19 -4.83 -18.79
C GLY A 363 -24.88 -4.45 -19.49
N GLY A 364 -24.03 -3.66 -18.84
CA GLY A 364 -22.71 -3.25 -19.37
C GLY A 364 -22.70 -1.91 -20.07
N ASN A 365 -23.80 -1.12 -20.02
CA ASN A 365 -23.82 0.21 -20.61
C ASN A 365 -22.99 1.21 -19.83
N THR A 366 -22.94 1.07 -18.50
CA THR A 366 -22.05 1.85 -17.59
C THR A 366 -21.49 0.93 -16.51
N TRP A 367 -20.38 1.35 -15.93
CA TRP A 367 -19.62 0.57 -14.93
C TRP A 367 -19.20 1.46 -13.77
N SER A 368 -18.99 0.85 -12.59
CA SER A 368 -18.34 1.51 -11.46
C SER A 368 -16.89 1.87 -11.76
N SER A 369 -16.23 2.59 -10.83
CA SER A 369 -14.85 3.05 -11.02
C SER A 369 -13.82 1.94 -10.76
N TRP A 370 -12.67 2.04 -11.44
CA TRP A 370 -11.42 1.35 -11.10
C TRP A 370 -10.63 2.10 -10.02
N TYR A 371 -10.90 3.39 -9.82
CA TYR A 371 -10.10 4.32 -9.01
C TYR A 371 -10.63 4.45 -7.58
N ASN A 372 -11.14 3.34 -7.03
CA ASN A 372 -11.61 3.25 -5.65
C ASN A 372 -11.16 1.95 -4.95
N GLN A 373 -10.12 1.31 -5.49
CA GLN A 373 -9.59 0.04 -5.02
C GLN A 373 -8.07 0.18 -4.82
N PRO A 374 -7.55 0.39 -3.59
CA PRO A 374 -6.12 0.55 -3.37
C PRO A 374 -5.39 -0.81 -3.39
N THR A 375 -5.43 -1.46 -4.54
CA THR A 375 -4.86 -2.79 -4.76
C THR A 375 -3.79 -2.81 -5.85
N ALA A 376 -3.13 -1.68 -6.09
CA ALA A 376 -2.05 -1.58 -7.06
C ALA A 376 -0.91 -2.56 -6.76
N GLN A 377 -0.44 -3.25 -7.80
CA GLN A 377 0.64 -4.24 -7.75
C GLN A 377 1.94 -3.61 -8.25
N LEU A 378 2.82 -3.21 -7.32
CA LEU A 378 4.11 -2.61 -7.64
C LEU A 378 5.21 -3.65 -7.69
N TYR A 379 6.21 -3.45 -8.56
CA TYR A 379 7.41 -4.29 -8.66
C TYR A 379 8.59 -3.70 -7.90
N HIS A 380 8.84 -2.41 -8.09
CA HIS A 380 9.90 -1.67 -7.40
C HIS A 380 9.42 -0.27 -7.08
N VAL A 381 10.02 0.34 -6.06
CA VAL A 381 9.76 1.73 -5.68
C VAL A 381 11.07 2.51 -5.58
N SER A 382 10.99 3.80 -5.89
CA SER A 382 12.07 4.75 -5.70
C SER A 382 11.51 6.10 -5.24
N THR A 383 12.38 7.00 -4.80
CA THR A 383 12.00 8.34 -4.35
C THR A 383 12.84 9.40 -5.03
N ASP A 384 12.31 10.62 -5.17
CA ASP A 384 13.09 11.79 -5.60
C ASP A 384 13.55 12.65 -4.40
N ASN A 385 14.30 13.70 -4.68
CA ASN A 385 14.85 14.62 -3.68
C ASN A 385 13.99 15.88 -3.45
N GLN A 386 12.75 15.91 -3.91
CA GLN A 386 11.84 17.03 -3.70
C GLN A 386 11.36 17.10 -2.25
N PHE A 387 10.79 18.22 -1.87
CA PHE A 387 9.98 18.33 -0.64
C PHE A 387 8.59 18.87 -1.01
N PRO A 388 7.52 18.14 -0.68
CA PRO A 388 7.53 16.72 -0.30
C PRO A 388 8.14 15.85 -1.40
N TYR A 389 8.76 14.73 -1.01
CA TYR A 389 9.28 13.78 -1.99
C TYR A 389 8.14 13.02 -2.68
N TRP A 390 8.41 12.53 -3.87
CA TRP A 390 7.51 11.66 -4.60
C TRP A 390 8.03 10.24 -4.59
N VAL A 391 7.11 9.28 -4.54
CA VAL A 391 7.38 7.85 -4.67
C VAL A 391 7.00 7.41 -6.06
N TYR A 392 7.90 6.71 -6.73
CA TYR A 392 7.73 6.22 -8.09
C TYR A 392 7.73 4.69 -8.12
N GLY A 393 6.98 4.09 -9.04
CA GLY A 393 7.00 2.65 -9.23
C GLY A 393 6.28 2.20 -10.49
N GLY A 394 6.69 1.04 -11.03
CA GLY A 394 5.99 0.35 -12.10
C GLY A 394 4.84 -0.46 -11.50
N GLN A 395 3.62 -0.27 -11.99
CA GLN A 395 2.44 -1.03 -11.58
C GLN A 395 2.02 -1.97 -12.70
N GLN A 396 1.79 -3.23 -12.38
CA GLN A 396 1.28 -4.23 -13.30
C GLN A 396 0.00 -3.75 -14.01
N GLU A 397 -0.07 -3.97 -15.32
CA GLU A 397 -1.18 -3.67 -16.25
C GLU A 397 -1.63 -2.20 -16.31
N SER A 398 -1.03 -1.33 -15.54
CA SER A 398 -1.45 0.07 -15.48
C SER A 398 -0.31 1.06 -15.74
N GLY A 399 0.91 0.56 -16.00
CA GLY A 399 2.10 1.39 -16.25
C GLY A 399 2.67 2.04 -14.99
N ALA A 400 3.75 2.79 -15.16
CA ALA A 400 4.45 3.41 -14.06
C ALA A 400 3.74 4.68 -13.54
N ILE A 401 3.92 4.92 -12.25
CA ILE A 401 3.26 6.00 -11.51
C ILE A 401 4.24 6.81 -10.66
N ALA A 402 3.81 8.00 -10.30
CA ALA A 402 4.36 8.82 -9.23
C ALA A 402 3.24 9.24 -8.27
N VAL A 403 3.49 9.14 -6.96
CA VAL A 403 2.59 9.57 -5.90
C VAL A 403 3.35 10.45 -4.93
N ALA A 404 2.80 11.62 -4.58
CA ALA A 404 3.43 12.48 -3.58
C ALA A 404 3.32 11.88 -2.17
N SER A 405 4.40 11.97 -1.38
CA SER A 405 4.40 11.53 0.01
C SER A 405 3.52 12.39 0.92
N ARG A 406 3.17 13.61 0.47
CA ARG A 406 2.33 14.57 1.18
C ARG A 406 1.56 15.45 0.19
N SER A 407 0.31 15.72 0.46
CA SER A 407 -0.51 16.72 -0.21
C SER A 407 -0.49 18.04 0.53
N ASN A 408 -0.55 19.15 -0.20
CA ASN A 408 -0.82 20.47 0.38
C ASN A 408 -2.29 20.63 0.82
N GLY A 409 -3.18 19.82 0.27
CA GLY A 409 -4.62 19.83 0.57
C GLY A 409 -5.03 19.05 1.81
N GLY A 410 -4.07 18.52 2.59
CA GLY A 410 -4.33 17.82 3.86
C GLY A 410 -4.53 16.30 3.71
N GLN A 411 -4.80 15.80 2.51
CA GLN A 411 -4.92 14.36 2.21
C GLN A 411 -4.42 14.08 0.79
N ILE A 412 -3.88 12.90 0.56
CA ILE A 412 -3.35 12.48 -0.74
C ILE A 412 -4.51 11.91 -1.55
N SER A 413 -4.82 12.56 -2.67
CA SER A 413 -5.94 12.22 -3.55
C SER A 413 -5.46 11.92 -4.97
N PHE A 414 -6.38 11.78 -5.91
CA PHE A 414 -6.05 11.69 -7.33
C PHE A 414 -5.25 12.91 -7.87
N ARG A 415 -5.21 14.03 -7.12
CA ARG A 415 -4.42 15.22 -7.49
C ARG A 415 -2.93 15.06 -7.26
N GLU A 416 -2.55 14.22 -6.32
CA GLU A 416 -1.17 13.91 -5.95
C GLU A 416 -0.64 12.63 -6.60
N PHE A 417 -1.28 12.18 -7.66
CA PHE A 417 -0.95 10.98 -8.39
C PHE A 417 -0.88 11.29 -9.88
N MET A 418 0.12 10.74 -10.58
CA MET A 418 0.26 10.86 -12.02
C MET A 418 0.89 9.62 -12.65
N GLY A 419 0.47 9.28 -13.88
CA GLY A 419 1.20 8.33 -14.72
C GLY A 419 2.53 8.93 -15.18
N VAL A 420 3.58 8.13 -15.18
CA VAL A 420 4.88 8.47 -15.75
C VAL A 420 5.23 7.48 -16.85
N GLY A 421 5.98 7.95 -17.87
CA GLY A 421 6.19 7.20 -19.09
C GLY A 421 7.20 6.06 -18.94
N ALA A 422 6.83 4.98 -18.24
CA ALA A 422 7.63 3.77 -18.17
C ALA A 422 6.74 2.51 -18.19
N ASP A 423 7.36 1.35 -18.46
CA ASP A 423 6.65 0.08 -18.55
C ASP A 423 6.11 -0.39 -17.19
N GLU A 424 5.14 -1.29 -17.21
CA GLU A 424 4.45 -1.82 -16.04
C GLU A 424 5.35 -2.58 -15.04
N TYR A 425 6.34 -3.31 -15.52
CA TYR A 425 7.27 -4.09 -14.68
C TYR A 425 8.55 -3.33 -14.31
N ALA A 426 8.55 -2.01 -14.51
CA ALA A 426 9.76 -1.22 -14.53
C ALA A 426 10.33 -0.88 -13.15
N TYR A 427 11.66 -0.81 -13.09
CA TYR A 427 12.31 0.16 -12.23
C TYR A 427 12.03 1.56 -12.78
N VAL A 428 11.78 2.51 -11.88
CA VAL A 428 11.57 3.92 -12.21
C VAL A 428 12.61 4.73 -11.46
N ALA A 429 13.47 5.45 -12.19
CA ALA A 429 14.57 6.23 -11.64
C ALA A 429 14.36 7.73 -11.94
N PRO A 430 13.88 8.53 -10.99
CA PRO A 430 13.84 9.98 -11.14
C PRO A 430 15.27 10.55 -11.20
N ASP A 431 15.49 11.53 -12.08
CA ASP A 431 16.79 12.21 -12.17
C ASP A 431 17.06 13.00 -10.87
N PRO A 432 18.18 12.75 -10.19
CA PRO A 432 18.48 13.41 -8.91
C PRO A 432 18.60 14.94 -9.00
N LYS A 433 18.88 15.49 -10.20
CA LYS A 433 19.10 16.92 -10.47
C LYS A 433 17.88 17.62 -11.06
N ASP A 434 17.09 16.92 -11.88
CA ASP A 434 15.87 17.47 -12.48
C ASP A 434 14.67 16.51 -12.21
N PRO A 435 13.89 16.75 -11.18
CA PRO A 435 12.77 15.88 -10.81
C PRO A 435 11.64 15.82 -11.86
N ASN A 436 11.76 16.58 -12.96
CA ASN A 436 10.85 16.45 -14.10
C ASN A 436 11.30 15.38 -15.11
N ILE A 437 12.53 14.91 -15.01
CA ILE A 437 13.06 13.85 -15.87
C ILE A 437 13.01 12.52 -15.11
N ILE A 438 12.45 11.52 -15.76
CA ILE A 438 12.28 10.19 -15.19
C ILE A 438 12.75 9.16 -16.21
N TYR A 439 13.55 8.21 -15.74
CA TYR A 439 13.96 7.05 -16.54
C TYR A 439 13.22 5.81 -16.04
N GLY A 440 12.83 4.92 -16.95
CA GLY A 440 12.16 3.69 -16.53
C GLY A 440 12.08 2.63 -17.63
N GLY A 441 11.71 1.42 -17.24
CA GLY A 441 11.52 0.29 -18.13
C GLY A 441 12.78 -0.11 -18.88
N ARG A 442 12.63 -0.31 -20.18
CA ARG A 442 13.76 -0.62 -21.11
C ARG A 442 14.49 0.63 -21.55
N VAL A 443 14.66 1.54 -20.66
CA VAL A 443 15.23 2.88 -20.67
C VAL A 443 14.49 3.85 -21.60
N ILE A 444 13.33 4.25 -21.13
CA ILE A 444 12.57 5.38 -21.62
C ILE A 444 12.92 6.59 -20.75
N LYS A 445 13.26 7.72 -21.35
CA LYS A 445 13.39 9.02 -20.69
C LYS A 445 12.08 9.79 -20.88
N TYR A 446 11.40 10.09 -19.79
CA TYR A 446 10.13 10.81 -19.75
C TYR A 446 10.31 12.20 -19.17
N ASP A 447 9.74 13.23 -19.80
CA ASP A 447 9.72 14.61 -19.30
C ASP A 447 8.29 14.95 -18.81
N LYS A 448 8.10 15.10 -17.49
CA LYS A 448 6.82 15.44 -16.85
C LYS A 448 6.22 16.75 -17.36
N ARG A 449 7.04 17.71 -17.79
CA ARG A 449 6.60 19.03 -18.24
C ARG A 449 5.85 18.96 -19.58
N THR A 450 6.24 18.05 -20.43
CA THR A 450 5.71 17.92 -21.80
C THR A 450 4.91 16.64 -22.01
N GLY A 451 5.01 15.66 -21.08
CA GLY A 451 4.43 14.34 -21.23
C GLY A 451 5.05 13.50 -22.33
N GLN A 452 6.25 13.85 -22.79
CA GLN A 452 6.93 13.16 -23.90
C GLN A 452 7.93 12.13 -23.42
N SER A 453 7.99 11.00 -24.15
CA SER A 453 8.90 9.89 -23.90
C SER A 453 9.88 9.75 -25.06
N GLN A 454 11.14 9.51 -24.73
CA GLN A 454 12.20 9.19 -25.67
C GLN A 454 12.85 7.86 -25.28
N VAL A 455 12.97 6.93 -26.22
CA VAL A 455 13.78 5.72 -26.00
C VAL A 455 15.25 6.12 -26.03
N VAL A 456 15.94 5.85 -24.91
CA VAL A 456 17.38 6.15 -24.74
C VAL A 456 18.16 4.89 -24.35
N ALA A 457 17.65 3.71 -24.68
CA ALA A 457 18.23 2.41 -24.37
C ALA A 457 19.60 2.22 -25.05
N PRO A 458 20.50 1.41 -24.46
CA PRO A 458 21.79 1.09 -25.09
C PRO A 458 21.63 0.29 -26.38
N GLU A 459 20.52 -0.40 -26.57
CA GLU A 459 20.17 -1.13 -27.77
C GLU A 459 18.69 -0.93 -28.12
N VAL A 460 18.43 -0.37 -29.30
CA VAL A 460 17.06 -0.12 -29.79
C VAL A 460 16.57 -1.27 -30.67
N LEU A 461 17.43 -1.85 -31.48
CA LEU A 461 17.12 -3.00 -32.29
C LEU A 461 17.82 -4.24 -31.74
N ARG A 462 17.08 -5.32 -31.54
CA ARG A 462 17.60 -6.55 -30.94
C ARG A 462 18.74 -7.16 -31.81
N SER A 463 19.97 -7.12 -31.29
CA SER A 463 21.13 -7.74 -31.91
C SER A 463 21.27 -9.22 -31.55
N GLY A 464 20.62 -9.66 -30.49
CA GLY A 464 20.82 -10.98 -29.90
C GLY A 464 22.00 -11.06 -28.91
N LYS A 465 22.80 -10.01 -28.78
CA LYS A 465 23.89 -9.90 -27.79
C LYS A 465 23.30 -9.56 -26.41
N VAL A 466 22.34 -8.66 -26.39
CA VAL A 466 21.68 -8.16 -25.16
C VAL A 466 20.35 -8.88 -24.96
N ARG A 467 20.15 -9.41 -23.75
CA ARG A 467 18.90 -10.05 -23.34
C ARG A 467 18.07 -9.12 -22.47
N PHE A 468 16.77 -9.13 -22.70
CA PHE A 468 15.80 -8.31 -21.99
C PHE A 468 14.73 -9.22 -21.37
N LEU A 469 14.45 -9.02 -20.08
CA LEU A 469 13.28 -9.56 -19.40
C LEU A 469 12.27 -8.44 -19.10
N ARG A 470 11.22 -8.77 -18.34
CA ARG A 470 10.20 -7.81 -17.95
C ARG A 470 10.75 -6.78 -16.97
N THR A 471 11.43 -7.24 -15.90
CA THR A 471 12.02 -6.40 -14.86
C THR A 471 13.52 -6.40 -14.97
N MET A 472 14.10 -5.22 -15.13
CA MET A 472 15.56 -5.01 -15.26
C MET A 472 15.98 -3.83 -14.39
N PRO A 473 17.05 -3.93 -13.60
CA PRO A 473 17.47 -2.87 -12.70
C PRO A 473 17.95 -1.63 -13.48
N LEU A 474 17.38 -0.49 -13.12
CA LEU A 474 17.71 0.83 -13.65
C LEU A 474 17.72 1.82 -12.47
N LEU A 475 18.88 2.38 -12.15
CA LEU A 475 19.02 3.28 -11.00
C LEU A 475 20.22 4.22 -11.14
N PHE A 476 20.12 5.39 -10.53
CA PHE A 476 21.26 6.28 -10.38
C PHE A 476 22.21 5.77 -9.30
N HIS A 477 23.50 5.98 -9.52
CA HIS A 477 24.52 5.59 -8.55
C HIS A 477 24.49 6.52 -7.34
N PRO A 478 24.32 6.02 -6.09
CA PRO A 478 24.15 6.87 -4.90
C PRO A 478 25.35 7.75 -4.59
N ALA A 479 26.59 7.38 -5.01
CA ALA A 479 27.80 8.18 -4.87
C ALA A 479 28.14 9.03 -6.10
N ASP A 480 27.35 8.99 -7.17
CA ASP A 480 27.55 9.82 -8.38
C ASP A 480 26.21 10.03 -9.11
N ASP A 481 25.56 11.15 -8.80
CA ASP A 481 24.23 11.53 -9.26
C ASP A 481 24.09 11.76 -10.78
N GLN A 482 25.18 11.65 -11.54
CA GLN A 482 25.18 11.68 -13.01
C GLN A 482 25.18 10.29 -13.62
N MET A 483 25.63 9.29 -12.85
CA MET A 483 25.79 7.93 -13.34
C MET A 483 24.47 7.16 -13.25
N LEU A 484 23.84 6.91 -14.40
CA LEU A 484 22.70 6.00 -14.49
C LEU A 484 23.20 4.61 -14.91
N LEU A 485 22.86 3.59 -14.12
CA LEU A 485 23.19 2.19 -14.35
C LEU A 485 21.99 1.42 -14.90
N PHE A 486 22.24 0.51 -15.82
CA PHE A 486 21.21 -0.36 -16.39
C PHE A 486 21.74 -1.79 -16.51
N GLY A 487 20.99 -2.75 -15.94
CA GLY A 487 21.30 -4.18 -16.00
C GLY A 487 20.48 -4.91 -17.05
N THR A 488 21.18 -5.66 -17.92
CA THR A 488 20.65 -6.68 -18.82
C THR A 488 21.40 -7.97 -18.48
N ASN A 489 21.78 -8.85 -19.43
CA ASN A 489 22.85 -9.82 -19.15
C ASN A 489 24.23 -9.14 -18.99
N ILE A 490 24.34 -7.89 -19.42
CA ILE A 490 25.49 -7.01 -19.34
C ILE A 490 25.09 -5.77 -18.52
N VAL A 491 26.00 -5.20 -17.74
CA VAL A 491 25.79 -3.93 -17.04
C VAL A 491 26.27 -2.78 -17.94
N PHE A 492 25.42 -1.79 -18.09
CA PHE A 492 25.68 -0.55 -18.81
C PHE A 492 25.68 0.64 -17.87
N LYS A 493 26.45 1.68 -18.23
CA LYS A 493 26.37 3.00 -17.59
C LYS A 493 26.27 4.12 -18.60
N THR A 494 25.58 5.19 -18.25
CA THR A 494 25.61 6.48 -18.97
C THR A 494 25.88 7.62 -18.00
N MET A 495 26.57 8.68 -18.49
CA MET A 495 26.87 9.89 -17.76
C MET A 495 26.16 11.12 -18.35
N ASP A 496 25.36 10.94 -19.38
CA ASP A 496 24.73 12.01 -20.17
C ASP A 496 23.26 11.75 -20.46
N GLY A 497 22.61 11.00 -19.56
CA GLY A 497 21.18 10.75 -19.62
C GLY A 497 20.76 9.85 -20.78
N GLY A 498 21.61 8.89 -21.16
CA GLY A 498 21.29 7.86 -22.14
C GLY A 498 21.65 8.24 -23.58
N ASN A 499 22.32 9.39 -23.83
CA ASN A 499 22.80 9.71 -25.18
C ASN A 499 23.96 8.79 -25.57
N HIS A 500 24.84 8.47 -24.62
CA HIS A 500 25.93 7.50 -24.83
C HIS A 500 25.94 6.47 -23.70
N TRP A 501 26.07 5.20 -24.06
CA TRP A 501 26.20 4.10 -23.13
C TRP A 501 27.54 3.43 -23.21
N GLN A 502 28.10 3.04 -22.08
CA GLN A 502 29.29 2.24 -21.96
C GLN A 502 28.93 0.87 -21.37
N GLU A 503 29.30 -0.21 -22.04
CA GLU A 503 29.34 -1.56 -21.46
C GLU A 503 30.42 -1.59 -20.39
N ILE A 504 30.07 -1.98 -19.17
CA ILE A 504 31.00 -2.04 -18.03
C ILE A 504 31.11 -3.45 -17.44
N SER A 505 30.52 -4.46 -18.09
CA SER A 505 30.70 -5.86 -17.70
C SER A 505 30.70 -6.78 -18.91
N PRO A 506 31.25 -7.99 -18.78
CA PRO A 506 30.92 -9.10 -19.69
C PRO A 506 29.47 -9.56 -19.42
N ASP A 507 29.03 -10.64 -20.09
CA ASP A 507 27.82 -11.37 -19.70
C ASP A 507 28.06 -12.02 -18.32
N LEU A 508 27.29 -11.60 -17.30
CA LEU A 508 27.44 -12.01 -15.91
C LEU A 508 26.60 -13.25 -15.54
N THR A 509 25.82 -13.80 -16.47
CA THR A 509 24.93 -14.93 -16.24
C THR A 509 25.63 -16.27 -16.44
N ARG A 510 25.03 -17.36 -15.95
CA ARG A 510 25.56 -18.72 -16.14
C ARG A 510 25.63 -19.07 -17.63
N LYS A 511 26.76 -19.63 -18.07
CA LYS A 511 26.94 -20.05 -19.48
C LYS A 511 26.00 -21.18 -19.88
N GLN A 512 25.75 -22.10 -18.94
CA GLN A 512 24.80 -23.20 -19.07
C GLN A 512 24.08 -23.38 -17.74
N PRO A 513 22.89 -22.77 -17.56
CA PRO A 513 22.13 -22.93 -16.34
C PRO A 513 21.61 -24.38 -16.22
N GLU A 514 21.76 -24.97 -15.04
CA GLU A 514 21.24 -26.30 -14.77
C GLU A 514 19.70 -26.29 -14.76
N VAL A 515 19.11 -27.38 -15.20
CA VAL A 515 17.65 -27.58 -15.11
C VAL A 515 17.35 -28.13 -13.71
N PRO A 516 16.63 -27.41 -12.85
CA PRO A 516 16.36 -27.82 -11.47
C PRO A 516 15.53 -29.10 -11.41
N LEU A 517 15.60 -29.77 -10.25
CA LEU A 517 14.82 -30.98 -9.97
C LEU A 517 13.32 -30.70 -9.94
N SER A 518 12.92 -29.49 -9.57
CA SER A 518 11.50 -29.06 -9.55
C SER A 518 10.81 -29.14 -10.91
N VAL A 519 11.55 -29.08 -12.03
CA VAL A 519 10.98 -29.31 -13.38
C VAL A 519 10.44 -30.73 -13.54
N GLY A 520 10.94 -31.69 -12.75
CA GLY A 520 10.43 -33.05 -12.70
C GLY A 520 10.47 -33.78 -14.05
N HIS A 521 9.39 -34.50 -14.38
CA HIS A 521 9.31 -35.28 -15.61
C HIS A 521 9.24 -34.44 -16.91
N TYR A 522 9.01 -33.14 -16.80
CA TYR A 522 9.04 -32.23 -17.95
C TYR A 522 10.47 -31.88 -18.42
N LYS A 523 11.49 -32.30 -17.65
CA LYS A 523 12.88 -32.15 -18.08
C LYS A 523 13.12 -32.91 -19.39
N THR A 524 13.59 -32.20 -20.41
CA THR A 524 13.92 -32.73 -21.74
C THR A 524 15.39 -32.53 -22.05
N LYS A 525 15.95 -33.33 -22.96
CA LYS A 525 17.31 -33.12 -23.49
C LYS A 525 17.48 -31.75 -24.16
N ALA A 526 16.41 -31.23 -24.74
CA ALA A 526 16.43 -29.87 -25.33
C ALA A 526 16.67 -28.79 -24.28
N MET A 527 16.18 -28.98 -23.04
CA MET A 527 16.38 -28.04 -21.94
C MET A 527 17.84 -28.01 -21.49
N GLU A 528 18.59 -29.10 -21.61
CA GLU A 528 20.03 -29.14 -21.28
C GLU A 528 20.89 -28.29 -22.24
N ASN A 529 20.34 -27.95 -23.40
CA ASN A 529 20.99 -27.11 -24.42
C ASN A 529 20.18 -25.83 -24.72
N MET A 530 19.39 -25.36 -23.79
CA MET A 530 18.65 -24.11 -23.97
C MET A 530 19.61 -22.93 -24.15
N PRO A 531 19.27 -21.93 -24.99
CA PRO A 531 20.03 -20.69 -25.04
C PRO A 531 20.01 -20.01 -23.68
N GLN A 532 21.05 -19.26 -23.35
CA GLN A 532 21.08 -18.39 -22.18
C GLN A 532 19.85 -17.45 -22.19
N ARG A 533 19.19 -17.31 -21.03
CA ARG A 533 17.97 -16.49 -20.87
C ARG A 533 18.10 -15.47 -19.74
N ALA A 534 18.96 -15.78 -18.77
CA ALA A 534 19.11 -15.01 -17.55
C ALA A 534 19.65 -13.59 -17.81
N ILE A 535 19.40 -12.72 -16.83
CA ILE A 535 19.88 -11.34 -16.80
C ILE A 535 20.45 -11.00 -15.42
N VAL A 536 21.13 -9.86 -15.33
CA VAL A 536 21.37 -9.16 -14.06
C VAL A 536 20.00 -8.63 -13.58
N TYR A 537 19.54 -9.16 -12.47
CA TYR A 537 18.22 -8.82 -11.90
C TYR A 537 18.31 -7.78 -10.78
N ALA A 538 19.49 -7.70 -10.11
CA ALA A 538 19.76 -6.76 -9.04
C ALA A 538 21.08 -6.03 -9.24
N LEU A 539 21.11 -4.73 -8.94
CA LEU A 539 22.32 -3.91 -8.87
C LEU A 539 22.40 -3.25 -7.49
N GLY A 540 23.56 -3.36 -6.84
CA GLY A 540 23.88 -2.74 -5.57
C GLY A 540 25.12 -1.84 -5.68
N PRO A 541 25.00 -0.61 -6.24
CA PRO A 541 26.10 0.35 -6.25
C PRO A 541 26.38 0.86 -4.84
N SER A 542 27.66 0.97 -4.48
CA SER A 542 28.07 1.42 -3.15
C SER A 542 27.79 2.91 -2.92
N PRO A 543 27.12 3.29 -1.82
CA PRO A 543 26.98 4.70 -1.45
C PRO A 543 28.30 5.37 -1.01
N LEU A 544 29.34 4.57 -0.71
CA LEU A 544 30.62 5.05 -0.20
C LEU A 544 31.64 5.26 -1.31
N ASN A 545 31.56 4.47 -2.40
CA ASN A 545 32.57 4.48 -3.46
C ASN A 545 31.96 4.17 -4.83
N LYS A 546 31.99 5.14 -5.73
CA LYS A 546 31.42 5.03 -7.06
C LYS A 546 32.04 3.98 -7.98
N HIS A 547 33.14 3.39 -7.60
CA HIS A 547 33.82 2.32 -8.35
C HIS A 547 33.39 0.92 -7.90
N ILE A 548 32.63 0.81 -6.81
CA ILE A 548 32.16 -0.46 -6.28
C ILE A 548 30.70 -0.66 -6.71
N ILE A 549 30.45 -1.74 -7.44
CA ILE A 549 29.12 -2.13 -7.89
C ILE A 549 28.98 -3.65 -7.72
N TRP A 550 27.89 -4.06 -7.07
CA TRP A 550 27.47 -5.45 -6.96
C TRP A 550 26.40 -5.73 -8.01
N ALA A 551 26.40 -6.94 -8.57
CA ALA A 551 25.41 -7.39 -9.54
C ALA A 551 24.96 -8.80 -9.21
N GLY A 552 23.66 -9.01 -9.14
CA GLY A 552 23.02 -10.29 -8.89
C GLY A 552 22.17 -10.72 -10.08
N THR A 553 22.21 -12.00 -10.44
CA THR A 553 21.46 -12.53 -11.58
C THR A 553 20.23 -13.33 -11.15
N ASP A 554 19.25 -13.47 -12.05
CA ASP A 554 18.06 -14.28 -11.79
C ASP A 554 18.34 -15.79 -11.89
N ASP A 555 19.47 -16.19 -12.42
CA ASP A 555 19.97 -17.57 -12.45
C ASP A 555 20.97 -17.88 -11.32
N GLY A 556 21.10 -16.98 -10.32
CA GLY A 556 21.77 -17.24 -9.04
C GLY A 556 23.29 -17.06 -9.07
N LEU A 557 23.80 -15.99 -9.64
CA LEU A 557 25.19 -15.56 -9.50
C LEU A 557 25.26 -14.17 -8.84
N VAL A 558 26.32 -13.97 -8.06
CA VAL A 558 26.68 -12.68 -7.48
C VAL A 558 28.07 -12.29 -7.93
N HIS A 559 28.17 -11.15 -8.59
CA HIS A 559 29.41 -10.56 -9.05
C HIS A 559 29.64 -9.19 -8.43
N PHE A 560 30.91 -8.79 -8.32
CA PHE A 560 31.21 -7.45 -7.89
C PHE A 560 32.45 -6.89 -8.60
N THR A 561 32.54 -5.56 -8.68
CA THR A 561 33.68 -4.80 -9.21
C THR A 561 34.14 -3.75 -8.21
N ARG A 562 35.48 -3.45 -8.19
CA ARG A 562 36.08 -2.35 -7.38
C ARG A 562 36.64 -1.24 -8.25
N ASP A 563 36.58 -1.37 -9.54
CA ASP A 563 37.24 -0.47 -10.51
C ASP A 563 36.28 0.12 -11.55
N GLY A 564 35.00 0.22 -11.17
CA GLY A 564 33.97 0.83 -12.02
C GLY A 564 33.60 -0.02 -13.23
N GLY A 565 33.78 -1.33 -13.13
CA GLY A 565 33.43 -2.30 -14.14
C GLY A 565 34.54 -2.75 -15.07
N ALA A 566 35.80 -2.36 -14.83
CA ALA A 566 36.93 -2.85 -15.64
C ALA A 566 37.18 -4.34 -15.39
N ASN A 567 37.01 -4.82 -14.16
CA ASN A 567 37.09 -6.22 -13.77
C ASN A 567 35.92 -6.62 -12.89
N TRP A 568 35.37 -7.82 -13.10
CA TRP A 568 34.31 -8.42 -12.31
C TRP A 568 34.75 -9.75 -11.70
N THR A 569 34.45 -9.96 -10.45
CA THR A 569 34.75 -11.19 -9.70
C THR A 569 33.45 -11.88 -9.34
N ASP A 570 33.34 -13.17 -9.62
CA ASP A 570 32.25 -14.02 -9.11
C ASP A 570 32.53 -14.30 -7.62
N VAL A 571 31.59 -13.91 -6.78
CA VAL A 571 31.64 -14.06 -5.32
C VAL A 571 30.37 -14.73 -4.80
N THR A 572 29.72 -15.53 -5.61
CA THR A 572 28.47 -16.21 -5.29
C THR A 572 28.62 -17.07 -4.03
N PRO A 573 27.73 -16.92 -3.03
CA PRO A 573 27.69 -17.83 -1.88
C PRO A 573 27.59 -19.30 -2.34
N PRO A 574 28.36 -20.23 -1.77
CA PRO A 574 28.41 -21.62 -2.24
C PRO A 574 27.08 -22.38 -2.10
N GLU A 575 26.17 -21.92 -1.22
CA GLU A 575 24.87 -22.50 -1.00
C GLU A 575 23.84 -22.07 -2.07
N ILE A 576 24.11 -21.01 -2.86
CA ILE A 576 23.22 -20.52 -3.89
C ILE A 576 23.39 -21.34 -5.17
N GLY A 577 22.30 -22.00 -5.56
CA GLY A 577 22.22 -22.84 -6.74
C GLY A 577 21.72 -22.11 -7.98
N ALA A 578 21.67 -22.85 -9.09
CA ALA A 578 21.05 -22.32 -10.30
C ALA A 578 19.57 -21.97 -10.06
N TRP A 579 19.16 -20.79 -10.56
CA TRP A 579 17.80 -20.23 -10.44
C TRP A 579 17.38 -19.83 -9.03
N ASP A 580 18.30 -19.72 -8.08
CA ASP A 580 18.07 -18.97 -6.86
C ASP A 580 18.22 -17.49 -7.18
N LYS A 581 17.11 -16.87 -7.52
CA LYS A 581 17.11 -15.48 -8.00
C LYS A 581 17.66 -14.51 -6.95
N ILE A 582 18.73 -13.81 -7.29
CA ILE A 582 19.20 -12.67 -6.48
C ILE A 582 18.21 -11.52 -6.73
N SER A 583 17.25 -11.37 -5.83
CA SER A 583 16.14 -10.43 -6.00
C SER A 583 16.53 -8.99 -5.69
N GLN A 584 17.46 -8.79 -4.74
CA GLN A 584 17.96 -7.47 -4.33
C GLN A 584 19.36 -7.58 -3.77
N ILE A 585 20.15 -6.50 -3.97
CA ILE A 585 21.45 -6.30 -3.31
C ILE A 585 21.46 -4.91 -2.71
N ASP A 586 21.89 -4.81 -1.44
CA ASP A 586 22.18 -3.53 -0.78
C ASP A 586 23.65 -3.50 -0.37
N ALA A 587 24.41 -2.56 -0.93
CA ALA A 587 25.81 -2.35 -0.56
C ALA A 587 25.88 -1.59 0.76
N GLY A 588 26.80 -2.00 1.65
CA GLY A 588 26.91 -1.44 3.00
C GLY A 588 27.09 0.07 3.02
N HIS A 589 26.40 0.71 3.96
CA HIS A 589 26.43 2.17 4.14
C HIS A 589 27.58 2.65 5.03
N PHE A 590 28.25 1.75 5.75
CA PHE A 590 29.31 2.08 6.72
C PHE A 590 30.65 1.44 6.39
N ASP A 591 30.68 0.47 5.49
CA ASP A 591 31.87 -0.30 5.13
C ASP A 591 31.77 -0.75 3.66
N GLU A 592 32.82 -0.46 2.88
CA GLU A 592 32.87 -0.79 1.45
C GLU A 592 32.83 -2.31 1.17
N GLY A 593 33.30 -3.14 2.12
CA GLY A 593 33.34 -4.60 2.00
C GLY A 593 32.02 -5.29 2.35
N THR A 594 31.05 -4.53 2.88
CA THR A 594 29.76 -5.06 3.31
C THR A 594 28.75 -5.09 2.17
N ALA A 595 27.99 -6.15 2.08
CA ALA A 595 26.79 -6.24 1.24
C ALA A 595 25.78 -7.23 1.84
N TYR A 596 24.51 -6.94 1.58
CA TYR A 596 23.38 -7.81 1.93
C TYR A 596 22.68 -8.21 0.64
N ILE A 597 22.34 -9.49 0.51
CA ILE A 597 21.61 -10.00 -0.65
C ILE A 597 20.33 -10.72 -0.21
N ALA A 598 19.22 -10.37 -0.83
CA ALA A 598 17.97 -11.10 -0.75
C ALA A 598 17.93 -12.13 -1.88
N VAL A 599 17.57 -13.36 -1.54
CA VAL A 599 17.48 -14.48 -2.50
C VAL A 599 16.07 -15.04 -2.46
N ASN A 600 15.42 -15.10 -3.64
CA ASN A 600 14.08 -15.64 -3.79
C ASN A 600 14.13 -16.92 -4.64
N ALA A 601 13.91 -18.07 -4.00
CA ALA A 601 13.95 -19.38 -4.62
C ALA A 601 12.56 -19.98 -4.93
N ILE A 602 11.49 -19.16 -4.86
CA ILE A 602 10.09 -19.60 -5.09
C ILE A 602 9.92 -20.38 -6.40
N ARG A 603 10.64 -19.98 -7.46
CA ARG A 603 10.59 -20.64 -8.78
C ARG A 603 11.23 -22.04 -8.81
N LYS A 604 11.77 -22.48 -7.68
CA LYS A 604 12.26 -23.86 -7.45
C LYS A 604 11.42 -24.61 -6.42
N ASP A 605 10.25 -24.07 -6.06
CA ASP A 605 9.39 -24.59 -5.01
C ASP A 605 10.03 -24.53 -3.61
N ASP A 606 10.95 -23.58 -3.39
CA ASP A 606 11.60 -23.34 -2.11
C ASP A 606 11.10 -22.01 -1.50
N MET A 607 10.34 -22.13 -0.40
CA MET A 607 9.67 -21.02 0.26
C MET A 607 10.48 -20.41 1.41
N ARG A 608 11.70 -20.91 1.68
CA ARG A 608 12.49 -20.43 2.80
C ARG A 608 12.93 -18.97 2.61
N PRO A 609 12.96 -18.16 3.70
CA PRO A 609 13.55 -16.84 3.66
C PRO A 609 15.08 -16.98 3.56
N LEU A 610 15.67 -16.33 2.57
CA LEU A 610 17.12 -16.40 2.32
C LEU A 610 17.68 -14.98 2.22
N ILE A 611 18.45 -14.57 3.23
CA ILE A 611 19.24 -13.33 3.24
C ILE A 611 20.69 -13.70 3.57
N TYR A 612 21.64 -13.30 2.73
CA TYR A 612 23.05 -13.48 2.99
C TYR A 612 23.75 -12.14 3.21
N ARG A 613 24.75 -12.13 4.07
CA ARG A 613 25.57 -10.97 4.41
C ARG A 613 27.05 -11.30 4.24
N THR A 614 27.80 -10.34 3.70
CA THR A 614 29.27 -10.33 3.71
C THR A 614 29.80 -9.04 4.34
N HIS A 615 31.04 -9.08 4.88
CA HIS A 615 31.80 -7.92 5.34
C HIS A 615 33.20 -7.83 4.70
N ASP A 616 33.51 -8.69 3.76
CA ASP A 616 34.84 -8.88 3.18
C ASP A 616 34.80 -9.00 1.65
N PHE A 617 33.92 -8.21 1.01
CA PHE A 617 33.73 -8.18 -0.45
C PHE A 617 33.31 -9.52 -1.07
N GLY A 618 32.58 -10.34 -0.29
CA GLY A 618 32.07 -11.63 -0.75
C GLY A 618 33.06 -12.79 -0.65
N GLU A 619 34.19 -12.62 0.05
CA GLU A 619 35.10 -13.74 0.35
C GLU A 619 34.43 -14.76 1.29
N ASN A 620 33.61 -14.26 2.23
CA ASN A 620 32.80 -15.08 3.13
C ASN A 620 31.36 -14.55 3.21
N TRP A 621 30.41 -15.47 3.15
CA TRP A 621 28.99 -15.17 3.29
C TRP A 621 28.39 -15.89 4.50
N LYS A 622 27.40 -15.25 5.11
CA LYS A 622 26.62 -15.83 6.21
C LYS A 622 25.13 -15.69 5.92
N LEU A 623 24.39 -16.81 6.02
CA LEU A 623 22.92 -16.79 6.04
C LEU A 623 22.44 -16.15 7.34
N ILE A 624 21.55 -15.17 7.25
CA ILE A 624 21.09 -14.33 8.36
C ILE A 624 19.56 -14.22 8.42
N SER A 625 18.80 -15.29 8.27
CA SER A 625 17.32 -15.32 8.22
C SER A 625 16.66 -15.80 9.52
N GLU A 626 17.37 -15.85 10.65
CA GLU A 626 16.84 -16.37 11.93
C GLU A 626 15.71 -15.46 12.46
N GLY A 627 14.56 -16.05 12.82
CA GLY A 627 13.37 -15.34 13.30
C GLY A 627 12.33 -15.01 12.24
N MET A 628 12.62 -15.24 10.95
CA MET A 628 11.64 -15.02 9.87
C MET A 628 10.72 -16.23 9.70
N ASN A 629 9.53 -15.99 9.17
CA ASN A 629 8.57 -17.05 8.80
C ASN A 629 9.21 -17.99 7.76
N PRO A 630 9.25 -19.31 7.99
CA PRO A 630 9.87 -20.27 7.07
C PRO A 630 9.16 -20.37 5.70
N MET A 631 7.92 -19.88 5.59
CA MET A 631 7.14 -19.78 4.34
C MET A 631 7.09 -18.35 3.81
N GLY A 632 8.18 -17.59 3.98
CA GLY A 632 8.27 -16.18 3.60
C GLY A 632 9.48 -15.89 2.70
N PRO A 633 9.45 -16.26 1.39
CA PRO A 633 10.52 -15.89 0.45
C PRO A 633 10.82 -14.39 0.50
N VAL A 634 12.10 -14.03 0.45
CA VAL A 634 12.56 -12.63 0.60
C VAL A 634 12.70 -12.00 -0.77
N ASN A 635 12.15 -10.78 -0.93
CA ASN A 635 12.26 -10.01 -2.15
C ASN A 635 13.29 -8.88 -2.05
N THR A 636 13.44 -8.26 -0.87
CA THR A 636 14.28 -7.06 -0.69
C THR A 636 14.92 -7.04 0.70
N VAL A 637 16.09 -6.42 0.79
CA VAL A 637 16.79 -6.13 2.04
C VAL A 637 17.47 -4.77 1.93
N ARG A 638 17.45 -3.97 3.02
CA ARG A 638 18.06 -2.64 3.10
C ARG A 638 18.77 -2.43 4.43
N GLU A 639 19.96 -1.83 4.40
CA GLU A 639 20.62 -1.30 5.60
C GLU A 639 20.22 0.18 5.82
N ASP A 640 19.94 0.54 7.06
CA ASP A 640 19.72 1.95 7.41
C ASP A 640 21.01 2.77 7.20
N HIS A 641 20.89 3.92 6.56
CA HIS A 641 22.02 4.79 6.27
C HIS A 641 22.57 5.57 7.50
N SER A 642 21.87 5.50 8.64
CA SER A 642 22.20 6.25 9.85
C SER A 642 22.57 5.40 11.06
N ALA A 643 22.14 4.13 11.09
CA ALA A 643 22.42 3.19 12.17
C ALA A 643 22.97 1.88 11.60
N LYS A 644 24.27 1.65 11.79
CA LYS A 644 24.93 0.43 11.32
C LYS A 644 24.27 -0.81 11.91
N GLY A 645 23.93 -1.78 11.04
CA GLY A 645 23.34 -3.04 11.42
C GLY A 645 21.84 -2.98 11.73
N LEU A 646 21.18 -1.83 11.56
CA LEU A 646 19.73 -1.77 11.47
C LEU A 646 19.34 -2.11 10.04
N LEU A 647 18.64 -3.24 9.88
CA LEU A 647 18.24 -3.79 8.59
C LEU A 647 16.73 -3.88 8.49
N PHE A 648 16.22 -3.73 7.27
CA PHE A 648 14.82 -3.98 6.91
C PHE A 648 14.77 -5.02 5.79
N ALA A 649 13.78 -5.91 5.83
CA ALA A 649 13.56 -6.91 4.78
C ALA A 649 12.08 -7.02 4.42
N GLY A 650 11.79 -7.20 3.13
CA GLY A 650 10.45 -7.44 2.61
C GLY A 650 10.32 -8.88 2.10
N THR A 651 9.27 -9.57 2.55
CA THR A 651 8.95 -10.94 2.15
C THR A 651 7.67 -10.99 1.30
N GLU A 652 7.27 -12.18 0.89
CA GLU A 652 5.97 -12.39 0.22
C GLU A 652 4.76 -12.15 1.15
N ARG A 653 4.95 -11.79 2.42
CA ARG A 653 3.85 -11.63 3.38
C ARG A 653 3.92 -10.35 4.20
N GLU A 654 5.11 -9.87 4.56
CA GLU A 654 5.29 -8.77 5.51
C GLU A 654 6.69 -8.14 5.48
N VAL A 655 6.83 -7.03 6.20
CA VAL A 655 8.11 -6.37 6.46
C VAL A 655 8.70 -6.91 7.76
N TYR A 656 10.03 -7.11 7.77
CA TYR A 656 10.83 -7.45 8.95
C TYR A 656 11.89 -6.38 9.20
N PHE A 657 12.39 -6.30 10.45
CA PHE A 657 13.57 -5.51 10.78
C PHE A 657 14.50 -6.31 11.72
N SER A 658 15.76 -5.91 11.72
CA SER A 658 16.80 -6.42 12.63
C SER A 658 17.62 -5.24 13.15
N VAL A 659 17.95 -5.23 14.43
CA VAL A 659 18.81 -4.21 15.07
C VAL A 659 20.22 -4.72 15.36
N ASP A 660 20.52 -5.95 14.98
CA ASP A 660 21.75 -6.67 15.32
C ASP A 660 22.44 -7.27 14.09
N ASP A 661 22.38 -6.53 12.96
CA ASP A 661 23.05 -6.91 11.71
C ASP A 661 22.54 -8.23 11.12
N GLY A 662 21.23 -8.49 11.28
CA GLY A 662 20.54 -9.66 10.75
C GLY A 662 20.70 -10.93 11.58
N HIS A 663 21.22 -10.85 12.81
CA HIS A 663 21.31 -12.02 13.69
C HIS A 663 19.92 -12.51 14.11
N HIS A 664 19.00 -11.57 14.37
CA HIS A 664 17.59 -11.86 14.68
C HIS A 664 16.69 -10.91 13.92
N TRP A 665 15.59 -11.43 13.38
CA TRP A 665 14.58 -10.66 12.68
C TRP A 665 13.26 -10.68 13.45
N GLN A 666 12.54 -9.54 13.37
CA GLN A 666 11.24 -9.37 13.98
C GLN A 666 10.28 -8.79 12.96
N SER A 667 9.02 -9.19 13.05
CA SER A 667 7.94 -8.62 12.22
C SER A 667 7.80 -7.11 12.49
N LEU A 668 7.70 -6.34 11.42
CA LEU A 668 7.34 -4.93 11.42
C LEU A 668 6.04 -4.75 10.60
N ARG A 669 5.17 -5.74 10.61
CA ARG A 669 3.90 -5.69 9.89
C ARG A 669 2.98 -4.58 10.42
N MET A 670 2.93 -4.41 11.73
CA MET A 670 2.10 -3.41 12.42
C MET A 670 0.64 -3.43 11.90
N ASN A 671 0.13 -2.27 11.47
CA ASN A 671 -1.21 -2.11 10.89
C ASN A 671 -1.32 -2.43 9.39
N MET A 672 -0.23 -2.90 8.75
CA MET A 672 -0.31 -3.32 7.34
C MET A 672 -1.00 -4.68 7.20
N PRO A 673 -1.86 -4.87 6.18
CA PRO A 673 -2.36 -6.20 5.83
C PRO A 673 -1.23 -7.07 5.29
N ALA A 674 -1.38 -8.39 5.36
CA ALA A 674 -0.45 -9.30 4.69
C ALA A 674 -0.50 -9.06 3.18
N SER A 675 0.67 -8.79 2.60
CA SER A 675 0.83 -8.57 1.16
C SER A 675 2.28 -8.87 0.77
N SER A 676 2.51 -9.20 -0.49
CA SER A 676 3.88 -9.36 -1.02
C SER A 676 4.59 -8.01 -1.02
N ILE A 677 5.68 -7.90 -0.25
CA ILE A 677 6.53 -6.72 -0.19
C ILE A 677 7.62 -6.87 -1.23
N ARG A 678 7.53 -6.12 -2.31
CA ARG A 678 8.45 -6.25 -3.46
C ARG A 678 9.70 -5.39 -3.34
N ASP A 679 9.57 -4.21 -2.74
CA ASP A 679 10.72 -3.32 -2.55
C ASP A 679 10.55 -2.43 -1.32
N LEU A 680 11.67 -1.98 -0.77
CA LEU A 680 11.80 -1.06 0.35
C LEU A 680 12.77 0.06 -0.02
N VAL A 681 12.43 1.29 0.34
CA VAL A 681 13.32 2.45 0.21
C VAL A 681 13.34 3.21 1.53
N ILE A 682 14.53 3.52 2.03
CA ILE A 682 14.71 4.40 3.17
C ILE A 682 14.92 5.82 2.63
N HIS A 683 13.97 6.71 2.93
CA HIS A 683 14.06 8.12 2.57
C HIS A 683 14.15 8.97 3.85
N ASP A 684 15.31 9.54 4.14
CA ASP A 684 15.62 10.19 5.43
C ASP A 684 15.32 9.26 6.62
N ASN A 685 14.20 9.47 7.31
CA ASN A 685 13.73 8.66 8.43
C ASN A 685 12.46 7.87 8.12
N ASP A 686 12.01 7.89 6.90
CA ASP A 686 10.79 7.19 6.45
C ASP A 686 11.16 5.87 5.78
N LEU A 687 10.40 4.81 6.07
CA LEU A 687 10.47 3.56 5.33
C LEU A 687 9.31 3.50 4.33
N VAL A 688 9.65 3.61 3.05
CA VAL A 688 8.70 3.48 1.94
C VAL A 688 8.61 2.02 1.53
N VAL A 689 7.38 1.50 1.47
CA VAL A 689 7.08 0.09 1.19
C VAL A 689 6.28 -0.03 -0.09
N GLY A 690 6.85 -0.68 -1.10
CA GLY A 690 6.18 -1.06 -2.33
C GLY A 690 5.56 -2.45 -2.22
N THR A 691 4.22 -2.53 -2.22
CA THR A 691 3.51 -3.80 -2.14
C THR A 691 3.02 -4.27 -3.51
N HIS A 692 2.85 -5.57 -3.66
CA HIS A 692 2.27 -6.16 -4.87
C HIS A 692 0.79 -6.54 -4.65
N GLY A 693 -0.05 -5.54 -4.36
CA GLY A 693 -1.48 -5.75 -4.18
C GLY A 693 -2.17 -4.87 -3.13
N ARG A 694 -1.41 -4.02 -2.41
CA ARG A 694 -1.94 -3.08 -1.41
C ARG A 694 -1.35 -1.68 -1.56
N SER A 695 -0.96 -1.29 -2.79
CA SER A 695 -0.43 0.05 -3.10
C SER A 695 0.87 0.37 -2.36
N ILE A 696 1.15 1.65 -2.07
CA ILE A 696 2.36 2.13 -1.40
C ILE A 696 2.04 2.53 0.04
N TRP A 697 2.91 2.12 0.96
CA TRP A 697 2.83 2.48 2.37
C TRP A 697 4.09 3.21 2.82
N ILE A 698 3.96 4.06 3.82
CA ILE A 698 5.09 4.77 4.43
C ILE A 698 4.99 4.61 5.95
N LEU A 699 6.07 4.16 6.58
CA LEU A 699 6.29 4.27 8.01
C LEU A 699 7.03 5.57 8.26
N ASP A 700 6.31 6.59 8.71
CA ASP A 700 6.89 7.90 8.97
C ASP A 700 7.76 7.88 10.22
N ASP A 701 8.96 8.40 10.10
CA ASP A 701 9.95 8.56 11.17
C ASP A 701 10.13 7.30 12.05
N PHE A 702 10.84 6.32 11.51
CA PHE A 702 11.21 5.12 12.26
C PHE A 702 12.45 5.30 13.14
N SER A 703 12.93 6.55 13.35
CA SER A 703 14.20 6.83 14.06
C SER A 703 14.27 6.27 15.48
N ALA A 704 13.12 6.02 16.12
CA ALA A 704 13.05 5.34 17.41
C ALA A 704 13.70 3.94 17.36
N LEU A 705 13.59 3.21 16.22
CA LEU A 705 14.23 1.88 16.06
C LEU A 705 15.76 1.95 16.16
N ARG A 706 16.37 3.07 15.76
CA ARG A 706 17.84 3.30 15.87
C ARG A 706 18.35 3.37 17.30
N GLU A 707 17.44 3.60 18.25
CA GLU A 707 17.76 3.80 19.66
C GLU A 707 17.27 2.69 20.59
N LEU A 708 16.65 1.63 20.06
CA LEU A 708 16.08 0.56 20.88
C LEU A 708 17.11 -0.09 21.82
N ALA A 709 18.36 -0.20 21.39
CA ALA A 709 19.44 -0.70 22.24
C ALA A 709 19.74 0.17 23.47
N LYS A 710 19.27 1.43 23.52
CA LYS A 710 19.43 2.35 24.66
C LYS A 710 18.26 2.27 25.63
N VAL A 711 17.15 1.64 25.23
CA VAL A 711 15.93 1.52 26.05
C VAL A 711 16.17 0.50 27.16
N SER A 712 15.94 0.92 28.40
CA SER A 712 15.99 0.04 29.58
C SER A 712 14.58 -0.36 29.98
N GLU A 713 14.38 -1.62 30.33
CA GLU A 713 13.09 -2.12 30.82
C GLU A 713 12.64 -1.53 32.14
N ASP A 714 13.55 -0.83 32.86
CA ASP A 714 13.26 -0.32 34.21
C ASP A 714 12.99 1.18 34.25
N LYS A 715 13.25 1.94 33.17
CA LYS A 715 13.21 3.41 33.20
C LYS A 715 12.50 3.99 31.98
N PRO A 716 11.75 5.08 32.16
CA PRO A 716 11.24 5.85 31.04
C PRO A 716 12.40 6.36 30.15
N TYR A 717 12.17 6.36 28.85
CA TYR A 717 13.15 6.85 27.86
C TYR A 717 12.48 7.83 26.91
N LEU A 718 13.11 8.97 26.67
CA LEU A 718 12.71 9.94 25.66
C LEU A 718 13.66 9.80 24.48
N PHE A 719 13.14 9.33 23.35
CA PHE A 719 13.92 9.19 22.10
C PHE A 719 14.34 10.57 21.58
N GLN A 720 15.43 10.61 20.82
CA GLN A 720 15.88 11.84 20.19
C GLN A 720 14.88 12.20 19.06
N PRO A 721 14.14 13.33 19.18
CA PRO A 721 13.22 13.72 18.12
C PRO A 721 13.96 14.10 16.84
N SER A 722 13.40 13.73 15.73
CA SER A 722 13.90 14.07 14.39
C SER A 722 13.74 15.56 14.07
N LEU A 723 14.36 15.99 12.96
CA LEU A 723 14.20 17.34 12.43
C LEU A 723 12.74 17.57 12.00
N ALA A 724 12.03 18.45 12.72
CA ALA A 724 10.65 18.78 12.38
C ALA A 724 10.58 19.87 11.32
N THR A 725 9.77 19.68 10.31
CA THR A 725 9.51 20.68 9.26
C THR A 725 8.18 21.37 9.53
N ARG A 726 8.20 22.69 9.64
CA ARG A 726 7.01 23.51 9.80
C ARG A 726 6.31 23.68 8.45
N VAL A 727 5.22 22.97 8.22
CA VAL A 727 4.38 23.07 7.04
C VAL A 727 3.05 23.73 7.40
N ARG A 728 2.50 24.56 6.52
CA ARG A 728 1.20 25.17 6.73
C ARG A 728 0.11 24.45 5.91
N ASP A 729 -1.06 24.34 6.50
CA ASP A 729 -2.25 23.84 5.81
C ASP A 729 -2.68 24.80 4.69
N ASN A 730 -3.13 24.26 3.59
CA ASN A 730 -3.76 25.04 2.54
C ASN A 730 -5.24 25.30 2.90
N MET A 731 -5.55 26.55 3.24
CA MET A 731 -6.91 26.96 3.61
C MET A 731 -7.83 27.25 2.42
N PHE A 732 -7.28 27.21 1.19
CA PHE A 732 -7.96 27.50 -0.07
C PHE A 732 -7.91 26.29 -1.00
N ALA A 733 -8.15 25.10 -0.44
CA ALA A 733 -8.34 23.89 -1.23
C ALA A 733 -9.63 24.02 -2.07
N ASP A 734 -9.69 23.26 -3.14
CA ASP A 734 -10.90 23.09 -3.94
C ASP A 734 -12.07 22.55 -3.08
N THR A 735 -13.27 22.45 -3.68
CA THR A 735 -14.42 21.80 -3.04
C THR A 735 -13.99 20.48 -2.40
N PRO A 736 -14.30 20.24 -1.12
CA PRO A 736 -13.92 19.01 -0.42
C PRO A 736 -14.39 17.77 -1.16
N LEU A 737 -13.55 16.75 -1.20
CA LEU A 737 -13.96 15.45 -1.70
C LEU A 737 -15.03 14.86 -0.79
N PRO A 738 -16.02 14.14 -1.33
CA PRO A 738 -16.92 13.32 -0.51
C PRO A 738 -16.11 12.38 0.40
N PRO A 739 -16.57 12.10 1.63
CA PRO A 739 -15.84 11.23 2.56
C PRO A 739 -15.56 9.83 2.04
N GLU A 740 -16.40 9.36 1.12
CA GLU A 740 -16.28 8.06 0.47
C GLU A 740 -15.28 8.03 -0.70
N GLU A 741 -14.74 9.16 -1.13
CA GLU A 741 -13.65 9.15 -2.12
C GLU A 741 -12.36 8.62 -1.47
N PRO A 742 -11.67 7.68 -2.12
CA PRO A 742 -10.46 7.11 -1.55
C PRO A 742 -9.34 8.15 -1.51
N THR A 743 -8.74 8.30 -0.34
CA THR A 743 -7.61 9.21 -0.12
C THR A 743 -6.57 8.58 0.81
N GLY A 744 -5.29 8.92 0.59
CA GLY A 744 -4.20 8.59 1.48
C GLY A 744 -4.03 9.67 2.56
N GLN A 745 -3.48 9.24 3.67
CA GLN A 745 -3.19 10.14 4.78
C GLN A 745 -1.91 10.93 4.52
N ASN A 746 -1.90 12.19 4.92
CA ASN A 746 -0.68 12.96 5.05
C ASN A 746 0.19 12.43 6.20
N PRO A 747 1.53 12.65 6.17
CA PRO A 747 2.35 12.40 7.34
C PRO A 747 1.88 13.26 8.53
N PRO A 748 2.21 12.88 9.77
CA PRO A 748 1.84 13.66 10.94
C PRO A 748 2.23 15.14 10.84
N ASP A 749 1.28 16.05 11.15
CA ASP A 749 1.50 17.49 11.08
C ASP A 749 2.18 17.98 12.34
N GLY A 750 3.51 18.09 12.33
CA GLY A 750 4.25 18.61 13.46
C GLY A 750 5.54 17.85 13.77
N ALA A 751 5.92 17.88 15.05
CA ALA A 751 7.05 17.13 15.56
C ALA A 751 6.59 15.79 16.14
N ILE A 752 7.26 14.73 15.73
CA ILE A 752 7.08 13.40 16.30
C ILE A 752 7.92 13.34 17.59
N ILE A 753 7.28 13.00 18.70
CA ILE A 753 7.91 12.84 20.01
C ILE A 753 7.62 11.41 20.47
N ASP A 754 8.63 10.56 20.37
CA ASP A 754 8.58 9.18 20.82
C ASP A 754 9.14 9.04 22.20
N TYR A 755 8.48 8.25 23.06
CA TYR A 755 8.97 7.91 24.38
C TYR A 755 8.56 6.47 24.75
N TYR A 756 9.30 5.88 25.67
CA TYR A 756 9.06 4.53 26.17
C TYR A 756 8.72 4.58 27.67
N LEU A 757 7.70 3.81 28.05
CA LEU A 757 7.29 3.61 29.44
C LEU A 757 7.47 2.14 29.82
N PRO A 758 8.25 1.82 30.87
CA PRO A 758 8.48 0.45 31.32
C PRO A 758 7.22 -0.21 31.92
N LYS A 759 6.28 0.61 32.39
CA LYS A 759 4.97 0.25 32.97
C LYS A 759 3.99 1.39 32.76
N ASP A 760 2.72 1.14 33.00
CA ASP A 760 1.71 2.20 33.05
C ASP A 760 2.10 3.26 34.08
N ALA A 761 2.07 4.53 33.65
CA ALA A 761 2.39 5.68 34.49
C ALA A 761 1.10 6.30 35.05
N GLN A 762 1.22 6.92 36.24
CA GLN A 762 0.11 7.72 36.79
C GLN A 762 0.00 9.05 36.06
N GLU A 763 1.15 9.67 35.73
CA GLU A 763 1.21 10.95 35.08
C GLU A 763 2.35 11.00 34.06
N VAL A 764 2.03 11.49 32.87
CA VAL A 764 3.00 11.85 31.83
C VAL A 764 2.78 13.31 31.46
N VAL A 765 3.85 14.11 31.54
CA VAL A 765 3.85 15.51 31.16
C VAL A 765 4.94 15.75 30.12
N LEU A 766 4.56 16.31 28.98
CA LEU A 766 5.46 16.81 27.95
C LEU A 766 5.44 18.34 27.97
N GLU A 767 6.60 18.95 28.18
CA GLU A 767 6.80 20.39 28.15
C GLU A 767 7.77 20.77 27.06
N VAL A 768 7.50 21.87 26.40
CA VAL A 768 8.36 22.42 25.35
C VAL A 768 8.89 23.79 25.80
N PHE A 769 10.21 23.97 25.66
CA PHE A 769 10.89 25.24 26.02
C PHE A 769 11.64 25.79 24.81
N ASN A 770 11.64 27.13 24.70
CA ASN A 770 12.46 27.85 23.72
C ASN A 770 13.92 27.93 24.15
N ALA A 771 14.78 28.59 23.34
CA ALA A 771 16.20 28.75 23.63
C ALA A 771 16.46 29.60 24.90
N GLN A 772 15.53 30.46 25.30
CA GLN A 772 15.57 31.29 26.52
C GLN A 772 15.06 30.55 27.75
N LYS A 773 14.69 29.23 27.60
CA LYS A 773 14.06 28.40 28.63
C LYS A 773 12.65 28.86 29.04
N GLU A 774 11.99 29.62 28.20
CA GLU A 774 10.60 30.01 28.42
C GLU A 774 9.70 28.85 27.94
N LEU A 775 8.63 28.58 28.70
CA LEU A 775 7.65 27.57 28.37
C LEU A 775 6.85 27.99 27.13
N VAL A 776 6.81 27.08 26.14
CA VAL A 776 6.06 27.23 24.89
C VAL A 776 4.68 26.54 25.00
N ASN A 777 4.68 25.30 25.44
CA ASN A 777 3.46 24.52 25.59
C ASN A 777 3.63 23.37 26.61
N THR A 778 2.51 22.86 27.11
CA THR A 778 2.47 21.71 28.04
C THR A 778 1.35 20.76 27.61
N PHE A 779 1.66 19.48 27.58
CA PHE A 779 0.72 18.40 27.29
C PHE A 779 0.76 17.38 28.42
N ARG A 780 -0.44 16.89 28.83
CA ARG A 780 -0.57 16.05 30.03
C ARG A 780 -1.46 14.84 29.74
N SER A 781 -1.06 13.68 30.23
CA SER A 781 -1.82 12.44 30.10
C SER A 781 -3.16 12.47 30.88
N ASP A 782 -3.24 13.23 31.98
CA ASP A 782 -4.43 13.41 32.81
C ASP A 782 -5.37 14.51 32.28
N ALA A 783 -5.03 15.18 31.17
CA ALA A 783 -5.86 16.22 30.58
C ALA A 783 -7.26 15.70 30.23
N ILE A 784 -8.29 16.47 30.62
CA ILE A 784 -9.68 16.20 30.27
C ILE A 784 -9.92 16.74 28.86
N LEU A 785 -10.05 15.85 27.90
CA LEU A 785 -10.36 16.20 26.51
C LEU A 785 -11.88 16.43 26.40
N LYS A 786 -12.27 17.71 26.30
CA LYS A 786 -13.69 18.05 26.12
C LYS A 786 -14.13 17.72 24.70
N GLN A 787 -14.90 16.66 24.57
CA GLN A 787 -15.55 16.33 23.31
C GLN A 787 -16.59 17.42 22.96
N PRO A 788 -16.74 17.77 21.69
CA PRO A 788 -17.74 18.72 21.23
C PRO A 788 -19.15 18.13 21.47
N ASP A 789 -20.10 18.99 21.81
CA ASP A 789 -21.50 18.60 21.86
C ASP A 789 -22.02 18.39 20.44
N THR A 790 -22.17 17.13 20.05
CA THR A 790 -22.57 16.75 18.66
C THR A 790 -23.96 17.29 18.30
N THR A 791 -24.82 17.62 19.28
CA THR A 791 -26.13 18.19 19.05
C THR A 791 -26.08 19.66 18.64
N GLN A 792 -24.95 20.32 18.85
CA GLN A 792 -24.73 21.72 18.54
C GLN A 792 -23.80 21.95 17.34
N LEU A 793 -23.27 20.87 16.76
CA LEU A 793 -22.36 20.98 15.61
C LEU A 793 -23.15 21.24 14.31
N PRO A 794 -22.73 22.22 13.50
CA PRO A 794 -23.31 22.47 12.18
C PRO A 794 -22.79 21.54 11.08
N HIS A 795 -21.94 20.57 11.43
CA HIS A 795 -21.28 19.64 10.49
C HIS A 795 -21.10 18.26 11.13
N PRO A 796 -20.94 17.19 10.34
CA PRO A 796 -20.62 15.86 10.84
C PRO A 796 -19.27 15.79 11.56
N THR A 797 -19.16 14.88 12.54
CA THR A 797 -17.93 14.71 13.34
C THR A 797 -16.76 14.13 12.57
N TYR A 798 -16.99 13.40 11.48
CA TYR A 798 -15.93 12.82 10.66
C TYR A 798 -15.04 13.87 9.94
N TRP A 799 -15.41 15.13 9.94
CA TRP A 799 -14.54 16.22 9.50
C TRP A 799 -13.54 16.68 10.55
N MET A 800 -13.79 16.35 11.81
CA MET A 800 -13.02 16.89 12.93
C MET A 800 -11.74 16.09 13.17
N LYS A 801 -10.64 16.79 13.47
CA LYS A 801 -9.42 16.15 13.94
C LYS A 801 -9.64 15.52 15.33
N PRO A 802 -9.28 14.25 15.54
CA PRO A 802 -9.35 13.63 16.85
C PRO A 802 -8.52 14.39 17.89
N LEU A 803 -9.07 14.57 19.08
CA LEU A 803 -8.32 15.13 20.20
C LEU A 803 -7.40 14.07 20.78
N VAL A 804 -6.10 14.40 20.89
CA VAL A 804 -5.08 13.50 21.41
C VAL A 804 -4.38 14.10 22.62
N LYS A 805 -3.87 13.24 23.50
CA LYS A 805 -3.03 13.59 24.64
C LYS A 805 -1.90 12.56 24.78
N PRO A 806 -0.80 12.88 25.49
CA PRO A 806 0.24 11.91 25.77
C PRO A 806 -0.34 10.67 26.44
N SER A 807 0.06 9.48 25.98
CA SER A 807 -0.35 8.21 26.57
C SER A 807 0.43 7.95 27.87
N SER A 808 -0.20 7.28 28.81
CA SER A 808 0.44 6.79 30.03
C SER A 808 0.56 5.26 30.06
N GLN A 809 0.27 4.59 28.98
CA GLN A 809 0.34 3.12 28.88
C GLN A 809 1.79 2.64 28.73
N LYS A 810 2.06 1.42 29.20
CA LYS A 810 3.34 0.73 28.99
C LYS A 810 3.70 0.64 27.51
N GLY A 811 5.00 0.65 27.24
CA GLY A 811 5.60 0.45 25.91
C GLY A 811 5.95 1.75 25.21
N HIS A 812 6.21 1.63 23.91
CA HIS A 812 6.51 2.76 23.05
C HIS A 812 5.24 3.59 22.83
N GLN A 813 5.39 4.90 22.93
CA GLN A 813 4.33 5.87 22.77
C GLN A 813 4.77 6.98 21.82
N ARG A 814 3.91 7.40 20.93
CA ARG A 814 4.15 8.48 19.96
C ARG A 814 3.17 9.62 20.20
N TYR A 815 3.69 10.83 20.38
CA TYR A 815 2.91 12.04 20.50
C TYR A 815 3.28 13.03 19.39
N ILE A 816 2.29 13.62 18.73
CA ILE A 816 2.50 14.59 17.65
C ILE A 816 2.23 16.00 18.19
N TRP A 817 3.27 16.83 18.21
CA TRP A 817 3.16 18.23 18.58
C TRP A 817 3.12 19.13 17.34
N ASN A 818 2.06 19.92 17.21
CA ASN A 818 1.78 20.76 16.03
C ASN A 818 2.69 21.98 15.84
N LEU A 819 3.83 22.05 16.52
CA LEU A 819 4.83 23.16 16.47
C LEU A 819 4.26 24.53 16.82
N ARG A 820 3.30 24.58 17.73
CA ARG A 820 2.64 25.82 18.15
C ARG A 820 2.73 26.08 19.65
N TYR A 821 2.62 27.34 20.01
CA TYR A 821 2.29 27.74 21.37
C TYR A 821 0.90 27.23 21.75
N ALA A 822 0.57 27.30 23.03
CA ALA A 822 -0.77 26.95 23.51
C ALA A 822 -1.84 27.79 22.81
N ASP A 823 -3.03 27.22 22.65
CA ASP A 823 -4.14 27.93 21.99
C ASP A 823 -4.58 29.14 22.77
N PRO A 824 -5.09 30.20 22.13
CA PRO A 824 -5.58 31.39 22.80
C PRO A 824 -6.69 31.01 23.81
N PRO A 825 -6.54 31.35 25.09
CA PRO A 825 -7.49 30.90 26.13
C PRO A 825 -8.91 31.41 25.87
N GLY A 826 -9.91 30.51 25.99
CA GLY A 826 -11.33 30.82 25.80
C GLY A 826 -11.73 31.23 24.39
N ALA A 827 -10.85 31.07 23.38
CA ALA A 827 -11.20 31.25 21.98
C ALA A 827 -12.18 30.17 21.52
N LYS A 828 -13.19 30.55 20.78
CA LYS A 828 -14.10 29.60 20.14
C LYS A 828 -13.47 29.12 18.83
N ARG A 829 -13.40 27.83 18.67
CA ARG A 829 -12.89 27.23 17.43
C ARG A 829 -13.95 27.17 16.33
N SER A 830 -13.51 27.30 15.10
CA SER A 830 -14.31 27.07 13.90
C SER A 830 -13.43 26.44 12.83
N TYR A 831 -14.08 25.87 11.83
CA TYR A 831 -13.43 25.16 10.74
C TYR A 831 -13.38 26.03 9.50
N ALA A 832 -12.30 25.88 8.75
CA ALA A 832 -12.16 26.45 7.42
C ALA A 832 -13.03 25.70 6.39
N ILE A 833 -13.20 26.31 5.21
CA ILE A 833 -13.87 25.67 4.06
C ILE A 833 -13.08 24.45 3.56
N ALA A 834 -11.76 24.45 3.70
CA ALA A 834 -10.89 23.33 3.33
C ALA A 834 -11.11 22.14 4.25
N ALA A 835 -12.20 21.41 4.06
CA ALA A 835 -12.53 20.24 4.86
C ALA A 835 -11.69 19.02 4.43
N VAL A 836 -11.14 18.33 5.41
CA VAL A 836 -10.37 17.10 5.27
C VAL A 836 -10.91 16.10 6.27
N GLN A 837 -11.22 14.89 5.81
CA GLN A 837 -11.76 13.86 6.69
C GLN A 837 -10.79 13.59 7.86
N ASN A 838 -11.30 13.63 9.08
CA ASN A 838 -10.59 13.48 10.35
C ASN A 838 -9.39 14.44 10.55
N SER A 839 -9.22 15.47 9.70
CA SER A 839 -8.06 16.37 9.77
C SER A 839 -8.33 17.79 9.31
N THR A 840 -9.59 18.24 9.31
CA THR A 840 -9.90 19.61 8.89
C THR A 840 -9.18 20.63 9.79
N PRO A 841 -8.41 21.56 9.21
CA PRO A 841 -7.79 22.62 9.99
C PRO A 841 -8.83 23.45 10.73
N ASP A 842 -8.63 23.65 12.01
CA ASP A 842 -9.47 24.46 12.86
C ASP A 842 -8.70 25.67 13.42
N GLY A 843 -9.41 26.65 13.86
CA GLY A 843 -8.80 27.84 14.44
C GLY A 843 -9.77 28.68 15.27
N PRO A 844 -9.27 29.68 15.97
CA PRO A 844 -7.88 30.14 16.07
C PRO A 844 -7.01 29.23 16.93
N VAL A 845 -5.76 29.04 16.52
CA VAL A 845 -4.74 28.26 17.20
C VAL A 845 -3.59 29.12 17.68
N GLY A 846 -2.72 28.59 18.55
CA GLY A 846 -1.53 29.27 19.01
C GLY A 846 -0.57 29.63 17.88
N PRO A 847 0.30 30.65 18.06
CA PRO A 847 1.31 31.01 17.06
C PRO A 847 2.24 29.87 16.72
N PHE A 848 2.65 29.74 15.45
CA PHE A 848 3.73 28.83 15.08
C PHE A 848 5.06 29.28 15.67
N LEU A 849 5.91 28.28 15.98
CA LEU A 849 7.30 28.50 16.38
C LEU A 849 8.09 29.14 15.24
N ALA A 850 9.07 29.98 15.60
CA ALA A 850 10.15 30.28 14.68
C ALA A 850 11.03 29.05 14.42
N PRO A 851 11.64 28.88 13.24
CA PRO A 851 12.72 27.92 13.06
C PRO A 851 13.82 28.09 14.11
N GLY A 852 14.30 26.97 14.67
CA GLY A 852 15.30 27.02 15.76
C GLY A 852 15.41 25.71 16.51
N THR A 853 16.10 25.77 17.66
CA THR A 853 16.26 24.64 18.59
C THR A 853 15.41 24.84 19.82
N TYR A 854 14.65 23.82 20.15
CA TYR A 854 13.77 23.78 21.33
C TYR A 854 14.17 22.60 22.23
N THR A 855 13.72 22.63 23.48
CA THR A 855 13.91 21.53 24.44
C THR A 855 12.57 20.86 24.69
N ILE A 856 12.49 19.56 24.48
CA ILE A 856 11.39 18.71 24.94
C ILE A 856 11.78 18.14 26.28
N ARG A 857 10.93 18.30 27.29
CA ARG A 857 11.06 17.68 28.60
C ARG A 857 9.92 16.71 28.80
N LEU A 858 10.25 15.46 29.09
CA LEU A 858 9.33 14.41 29.50
C LEU A 858 9.44 14.23 31.00
N THR A 859 8.32 14.33 31.72
CA THR A 859 8.22 13.99 33.14
C THR A 859 7.26 12.82 33.28
N VAL A 860 7.73 11.71 33.85
CA VAL A 860 6.94 10.49 34.11
C VAL A 860 7.01 10.18 35.59
N ASP A 861 5.89 10.31 36.31
CA ASP A 861 5.79 10.06 37.76
C ASP A 861 6.91 10.76 38.56
N GLY A 862 7.33 11.96 38.12
CA GLY A 862 8.40 12.75 38.71
C GLY A 862 9.81 12.49 38.13
N ALA A 863 10.03 11.45 37.35
CA ALA A 863 11.30 11.25 36.62
C ALA A 863 11.34 12.15 35.40
N VAL A 864 12.46 12.88 35.22
CA VAL A 864 12.61 13.89 34.17
C VAL A 864 13.67 13.46 33.16
N SER A 865 13.33 13.61 31.87
CA SER A 865 14.25 13.45 30.73
C SER A 865 14.12 14.64 29.79
N GLU A 866 15.21 15.04 29.14
CA GLU A 866 15.22 16.16 28.18
C GLU A 866 15.92 15.76 26.89
N GLN A 867 15.36 16.20 25.76
CA GLN A 867 15.98 16.09 24.43
C GLN A 867 15.86 17.42 23.68
N LYS A 868 16.74 17.63 22.71
CA LYS A 868 16.68 18.80 21.82
C LYS A 868 15.95 18.43 20.55
N ILE A 869 15.09 19.35 20.08
CA ILE A 869 14.47 19.23 18.76
C ILE A 869 14.83 20.44 17.90
N ARG A 870 15.13 20.20 16.65
CA ARG A 870 15.33 21.25 15.66
C ARG A 870 14.06 21.40 14.83
N VAL A 871 13.65 22.65 14.62
CA VAL A 871 12.53 23.02 13.75
C VAL A 871 13.08 23.82 12.58
N ARG A 872 12.77 23.39 11.36
CA ARG A 872 13.08 24.13 10.13
C ARG A 872 11.81 24.68 9.47
N LEU A 873 12.00 25.70 8.65
CA LEU A 873 10.95 26.19 7.74
C LEU A 873 10.72 25.18 6.61
N ASP A 874 9.54 25.21 6.03
CA ASP A 874 9.25 24.52 4.76
C ASP A 874 10.34 24.84 3.72
N PRO A 875 11.05 23.85 3.17
CA PRO A 875 12.16 24.08 2.22
C PRO A 875 11.75 24.84 0.95
N ARG A 876 10.46 24.86 0.63
CA ARG A 876 9.91 25.61 -0.53
C ARG A 876 9.81 27.12 -0.26
N SER A 877 9.84 27.53 1.00
CA SER A 877 9.74 28.95 1.39
C SER A 877 11.08 29.66 1.18
N LYS A 878 11.00 30.88 0.62
CA LYS A 878 12.17 31.75 0.37
C LYS A 878 12.33 32.87 1.41
N LEU A 879 11.62 32.76 2.55
CA LEU A 879 11.66 33.80 3.59
C LEU A 879 12.99 33.85 4.31
N THR A 880 13.38 35.06 4.68
CA THR A 880 14.55 35.30 5.52
C THR A 880 14.26 35.02 7.00
N VAL A 881 15.27 34.76 7.77
CA VAL A 881 15.18 34.64 9.25
C VAL A 881 14.57 35.89 9.88
N ASP A 882 14.91 37.08 9.38
CA ASP A 882 14.40 38.38 9.89
C ASP A 882 12.89 38.51 9.64
N ASP A 883 12.39 38.10 8.48
CA ASP A 883 10.94 38.11 8.15
C ASP A 883 10.14 37.24 9.12
N LEU A 884 10.66 36.04 9.41
CA LEU A 884 10.07 35.08 10.33
C LEU A 884 10.14 35.54 11.78
N ASN A 885 11.28 36.12 12.21
CA ASN A 885 11.44 36.68 13.54
C ASN A 885 10.44 37.83 13.77
N MET A 886 10.27 38.72 12.79
CA MET A 886 9.27 39.76 12.85
C MET A 886 7.86 39.21 12.98
N GLN A 887 7.49 38.21 12.15
CA GLN A 887 6.19 37.55 12.21
C GLN A 887 5.95 36.92 13.58
N THR A 888 6.92 36.16 14.08
CA THR A 888 6.82 35.47 15.36
C THR A 888 6.71 36.47 16.51
N THR A 889 7.53 37.54 16.51
CA THR A 889 7.50 38.59 17.55
C THR A 889 6.14 39.26 17.60
N LEU A 890 5.61 39.68 16.45
CA LEU A 890 4.29 40.35 16.40
C LEU A 890 3.17 39.38 16.80
N SER A 891 3.22 38.11 16.34
CA SER A 891 2.23 37.12 16.73
C SER A 891 2.22 36.80 18.22
N LEU A 892 3.40 36.67 18.83
CA LEU A 892 3.53 36.50 20.29
C LEU A 892 3.07 37.70 21.08
N SER A 893 3.34 38.91 20.58
CA SER A 893 2.87 40.14 21.22
C SER A 893 1.34 40.19 21.20
N VAL A 894 0.69 39.93 20.06
CA VAL A 894 -0.76 39.87 19.94
C VAL A 894 -1.35 38.78 20.84
N TYR A 895 -0.73 37.61 20.90
CA TYR A 895 -1.15 36.48 21.73
C TYR A 895 -1.11 36.85 23.23
N LYS A 896 -0.02 37.45 23.69
CA LYS A 896 0.13 37.90 25.08
C LYS A 896 -0.92 38.97 25.43
N THR A 897 -1.07 39.95 24.55
CA THR A 897 -2.04 41.05 24.72
C THR A 897 -3.49 40.49 24.77
N TYR A 898 -3.80 39.48 23.96
CA TYR A 898 -5.10 38.77 24.01
C TYR A 898 -5.28 38.06 25.35
N SER A 899 -4.25 37.36 25.84
CA SER A 899 -4.30 36.61 27.11
C SER A 899 -4.53 37.53 28.30
N GLU A 900 -3.88 38.72 28.32
CA GLU A 900 -4.12 39.74 29.35
C GLU A 900 -5.58 40.20 29.40
N LEU A 901 -6.19 40.43 28.23
CA LEU A 901 -7.62 40.78 28.19
C LEU A 901 -8.53 39.62 28.59
N TYR A 902 -8.12 38.40 28.32
CA TYR A 902 -8.85 37.20 28.74
C TYR A 902 -8.90 37.13 30.28
N ASP A 903 -7.79 37.33 30.96
CA ASP A 903 -7.71 37.35 32.43
C ASP A 903 -8.60 38.47 33.03
N ILE A 904 -8.59 39.65 32.41
CA ILE A 904 -9.48 40.74 32.79
C ILE A 904 -10.93 40.35 32.61
N ARG A 905 -11.32 39.70 31.52
CA ARG A 905 -12.67 39.24 31.28
C ARG A 905 -13.10 38.23 32.30
N GLU A 906 -12.30 37.20 32.59
CA GLU A 906 -12.58 36.20 33.62
C GLU A 906 -12.74 36.84 35.00
N ALA A 907 -11.91 37.78 35.35
CA ALA A 907 -12.04 38.51 36.61
C ALA A 907 -13.35 39.34 36.69
N ILE A 908 -13.81 39.91 35.58
CA ILE A 908 -15.10 40.60 35.51
C ILE A 908 -16.24 39.61 35.69
N ASP A 909 -16.21 38.48 34.93
CA ASP A 909 -17.23 37.46 34.95
C ASP A 909 -17.36 36.82 36.34
N ALA A 910 -16.24 36.52 36.99
CA ALA A 910 -16.26 36.04 38.40
C ALA A 910 -16.89 37.06 39.35
N LYS A 911 -16.58 38.38 39.23
CA LYS A 911 -17.24 39.41 40.04
C LYS A 911 -18.73 39.51 39.76
N LEU A 912 -19.16 39.41 38.52
CA LEU A 912 -20.59 39.42 38.16
C LEU A 912 -21.33 38.20 38.68
N ALA A 913 -20.72 37.01 38.56
CA ALA A 913 -21.30 35.76 39.03
C ALA A 913 -21.42 35.66 40.56
N SER A 914 -20.56 36.34 41.31
CA SER A 914 -20.55 36.32 42.78
C SER A 914 -21.85 36.86 43.41
N GLY A 915 -22.67 37.63 42.68
CA GLY A 915 -23.89 38.29 43.17
C GLY A 915 -23.65 39.40 44.21
N ARG A 916 -22.41 39.65 44.62
CA ARG A 916 -22.00 40.63 45.67
C ARG A 916 -21.74 42.00 45.12
N THR A 917 -21.79 42.19 43.78
CA THR A 917 -21.48 43.47 43.13
C THR A 917 -22.67 44.40 43.18
N ARG A 918 -22.48 45.65 43.68
CA ARG A 918 -23.55 46.66 43.71
C ARG A 918 -24.14 46.91 42.30
N PRO A 919 -25.50 47.12 42.17
CA PRO A 919 -26.14 47.22 40.85
C PRO A 919 -25.48 48.21 39.88
N LYS A 920 -25.14 49.42 40.37
CA LYS A 920 -24.42 50.43 39.52
C LYS A 920 -23.03 49.99 39.04
N LYS A 921 -22.29 49.31 39.91
CA LYS A 921 -20.97 48.76 39.58
C LYS A 921 -21.11 47.55 38.61
N SER A 922 -22.15 46.71 38.83
CA SER A 922 -22.51 45.62 37.93
C SER A 922 -22.79 46.11 36.50
N THR A 923 -23.60 47.18 36.37
CA THR A 923 -23.92 47.78 35.08
C THR A 923 -22.62 48.35 34.39
N SER A 924 -21.77 49.01 35.18
CA SER A 924 -20.47 49.53 34.66
C SER A 924 -19.52 48.40 34.22
N LEU A 925 -19.47 47.31 34.99
CA LEU A 925 -18.66 46.15 34.64
C LEU A 925 -19.18 45.42 33.38
N LYS A 926 -20.49 45.25 33.21
CA LYS A 926 -21.11 44.69 32.01
C LYS A 926 -20.79 45.57 30.77
N ALA A 927 -20.95 46.89 30.92
CA ALA A 927 -20.64 47.80 29.79
C ALA A 927 -19.15 47.81 29.45
N PHE A 928 -18.25 47.70 30.40
CA PHE A 928 -16.81 47.61 30.21
C PHE A 928 -16.38 46.28 29.60
N ARG A 929 -16.96 45.18 30.08
CA ARG A 929 -16.76 43.83 29.49
C ARG A 929 -17.16 43.82 28.04
N GLY A 930 -18.35 44.30 27.76
CA GLY A 930 -18.98 44.22 26.45
C GLY A 930 -19.62 42.88 26.17
N GLU A 931 -20.38 42.84 25.10
CA GLU A 931 -20.98 41.63 24.54
C GLU A 931 -20.21 41.28 23.27
N GLY A 932 -20.00 39.98 23.02
CA GLY A 932 -19.42 39.52 21.77
C GLY A 932 -20.33 39.86 20.58
N LEU A 933 -19.77 40.06 19.44
CA LEU A 933 -20.56 40.18 18.20
C LEU A 933 -21.35 38.89 18.01
N PRO A 934 -22.61 38.95 17.55
CA PRO A 934 -23.35 37.76 17.18
C PRO A 934 -22.55 37.02 16.08
N THR A 935 -21.94 35.94 16.44
CA THR A 935 -21.23 35.10 15.47
C THR A 935 -22.30 34.31 14.72
N ASN A 936 -22.49 34.59 13.44
CA ASN A 936 -23.22 33.70 12.53
C ASN A 936 -22.37 32.47 12.17
N GLY A 937 -21.69 31.89 13.15
CA GLY A 937 -20.99 30.60 13.03
C GLY A 937 -19.58 30.63 12.43
N ASP A 938 -19.10 31.73 11.88
CA ASP A 938 -17.79 31.80 11.23
C ASP A 938 -16.87 32.89 11.83
N PRO A 939 -15.85 32.52 12.64
CA PRO A 939 -14.88 33.49 13.19
C PRO A 939 -13.97 34.13 12.13
N LEU A 940 -13.71 33.47 10.99
CA LEU A 940 -12.90 34.02 9.91
C LEU A 940 -13.65 35.09 9.13
N TYR A 941 -14.95 34.89 8.84
CA TYR A 941 -15.77 35.85 8.12
C TYR A 941 -16.62 36.75 9.02
N GLY A 942 -17.01 36.28 10.21
CA GLY A 942 -17.78 37.06 11.19
C GLY A 942 -17.00 38.22 11.78
N SER A 943 -15.67 38.08 11.97
CA SER A 943 -14.75 39.09 12.48
C SER A 943 -14.44 40.22 11.48
N ILE A 944 -14.70 40.05 10.19
CA ILE A 944 -14.52 41.10 9.17
C ILE A 944 -15.62 42.17 9.31
N ARG A 945 -16.78 41.89 9.93
CA ARG A 945 -17.81 42.88 10.28
C ARG A 945 -17.41 43.62 11.56
N VAL A 946 -16.33 44.38 11.46
CA VAL A 946 -15.80 45.16 12.58
C VAL A 946 -16.85 46.18 13.05
N SER A 947 -17.26 46.05 14.35
CA SER A 947 -18.00 47.11 15.00
C SER A 947 -17.25 48.47 14.91
N PRO A 948 -17.91 49.57 14.73
CA PRO A 948 -17.28 50.87 14.72
C PRO A 948 -16.36 51.06 15.96
N LEU A 949 -15.19 51.65 15.75
CA LEU A 949 -14.13 51.83 16.75
C LEU A 949 -14.54 52.64 18.00
N GLU A 950 -15.76 53.17 18.04
CA GLU A 950 -16.18 54.16 19.02
C GLU A 950 -16.54 53.64 20.41
N LYS A 951 -16.82 52.35 20.61
CA LYS A 951 -17.04 51.75 21.91
C LYS A 951 -16.18 50.52 22.10
N GLU A 952 -14.94 50.73 22.53
CA GLU A 952 -14.07 49.62 22.82
C GLU A 952 -14.41 48.99 24.15
N THR A 953 -14.65 47.68 24.12
CA THR A 953 -14.89 46.83 25.28
C THR A 953 -13.80 45.76 25.36
N VAL A 954 -13.67 45.09 26.50
CA VAL A 954 -12.69 44.00 26.67
C VAL A 954 -12.91 42.90 25.60
N VAL A 955 -14.14 42.46 25.42
CA VAL A 955 -14.49 41.45 24.43
C VAL A 955 -14.23 41.92 23.00
N GLY A 956 -14.59 43.20 22.69
CA GLY A 956 -14.37 43.74 21.34
C GLY A 956 -12.87 43.88 20.99
N LEU A 957 -12.00 44.19 21.94
CA LEU A 957 -10.56 44.19 21.72
C LEU A 957 -10.02 42.76 21.57
N GLN A 958 -10.51 41.80 22.37
CA GLN A 958 -10.12 40.39 22.22
C GLN A 958 -10.44 39.87 20.83
N GLU A 959 -11.63 40.15 20.31
CA GLU A 959 -12.03 39.72 18.94
C GLU A 959 -11.09 40.29 17.86
N LYS A 960 -10.72 41.57 17.99
CA LYS A 960 -9.80 42.22 17.04
C LYS A 960 -8.37 41.64 17.13
N LEU A 961 -7.88 41.37 18.35
CA LEU A 961 -6.58 40.73 18.53
C LEU A 961 -6.56 39.31 18.00
N LEU A 962 -7.64 38.56 18.21
CA LEU A 962 -7.76 37.21 17.73
C LEU A 962 -7.78 37.16 16.18
N TYR A 963 -8.55 38.06 15.55
CA TYR A 963 -8.52 38.23 14.10
C TYR A 963 -7.11 38.58 13.59
N LEU A 964 -6.43 39.52 14.25
CA LEU A 964 -5.09 39.93 13.87
C LEU A 964 -4.07 38.79 14.02
N LEU A 965 -4.22 37.95 15.05
CA LEU A 965 -3.42 36.75 15.22
C LEU A 965 -3.63 35.77 14.04
N VAL A 966 -4.89 35.52 13.67
CA VAL A 966 -5.21 34.66 12.53
C VAL A 966 -4.58 35.18 11.25
N VAL A 967 -4.70 36.49 10.97
CA VAL A 967 -4.14 37.12 9.75
C VAL A 967 -2.60 37.05 9.75
N LEU A 968 -1.95 37.27 10.88
CA LEU A 968 -0.50 37.13 11.01
C LEU A 968 -0.02 35.69 10.80
N GLN A 969 -0.90 34.72 11.06
CA GLN A 969 -0.59 33.29 11.00
C GLN A 969 -1.09 32.60 9.70
N ASN A 970 -1.76 33.31 8.78
CA ASN A 970 -2.31 32.70 7.55
C ASN A 970 -1.23 32.24 6.56
N ALA A 971 -0.06 32.86 6.56
CA ALA A 971 1.03 32.47 5.66
C ALA A 971 2.39 32.69 6.33
N ASP A 972 3.43 32.01 5.89
CA ASP A 972 4.80 32.38 6.18
C ASP A 972 5.16 33.60 5.31
N ALA A 973 5.07 34.78 5.89
CA ALA A 973 5.27 36.03 5.17
C ALA A 973 5.76 37.13 6.11
N ARG A 974 6.56 38.05 5.58
CA ARG A 974 6.89 39.28 6.29
C ARG A 974 5.60 40.07 6.57
N PRO A 975 5.27 40.42 7.82
CA PRO A 975 4.11 41.23 8.15
C PRO A 975 4.15 42.58 7.41
N THR A 976 3.04 42.92 6.75
CA THR A 976 2.94 44.22 6.09
C THR A 976 2.99 45.40 7.06
N GLU A 977 3.33 46.59 6.59
CA GLU A 977 3.30 47.80 7.42
C GLU A 977 1.93 48.05 8.05
N ALA A 978 0.86 47.77 7.32
CA ALA A 978 -0.51 47.87 7.84
C ALA A 978 -0.78 46.92 9.03
N LEU A 979 -0.25 45.68 8.96
CA LEU A 979 -0.35 44.71 10.08
C LEU A 979 0.50 45.18 11.28
N GLN A 980 1.71 45.65 11.08
CA GLN A 980 2.59 46.19 12.12
C GLN A 980 1.91 47.37 12.85
N ASN A 981 1.38 48.31 12.08
CA ASN A 981 0.62 49.46 12.61
C ASN A 981 -0.65 49.03 13.38
N ALA A 982 -1.33 48.02 12.90
CA ALA A 982 -2.50 47.49 13.58
C ALA A 982 -2.17 46.83 14.93
N VAL A 983 -1.07 46.06 15.01
CA VAL A 983 -0.55 45.50 16.25
C VAL A 983 -0.25 46.62 17.27
N THR A 984 0.59 47.56 16.90
CA THR A 984 0.99 48.67 17.77
C THR A 984 -0.22 49.48 18.29
N LYS A 985 -1.22 49.69 17.42
CA LYS A 985 -2.45 50.39 17.79
C LYS A 985 -3.28 49.59 18.80
N LEU A 986 -3.44 48.28 18.64
CA LEU A 986 -4.20 47.45 19.57
C LEU A 986 -3.50 47.22 20.89
N GLU A 987 -2.17 47.09 20.89
CA GLU A 987 -1.36 47.06 22.12
C GLU A 987 -1.56 48.33 22.99
N LYS A 988 -1.42 49.51 22.36
CA LYS A 988 -1.67 50.78 23.05
C LYS A 988 -3.08 50.82 23.67
N ARG A 989 -4.10 50.41 22.91
CA ARG A 989 -5.47 50.45 23.41
C ARG A 989 -5.70 49.42 24.51
N THR A 990 -5.06 48.26 24.44
CA THR A 990 -5.13 47.27 25.52
C THR A 990 -4.48 47.81 26.80
N ALA A 991 -3.34 48.45 26.69
CA ALA A 991 -2.69 49.10 27.83
C ALA A 991 -3.60 50.15 28.49
N GLU A 992 -4.28 51.00 27.70
CA GLU A 992 -5.30 51.94 28.17
C GLU A 992 -6.47 51.23 28.87
N MET A 993 -6.94 50.11 28.30
CA MET A 993 -8.01 49.30 28.89
C MET A 993 -7.60 48.64 30.21
N THR A 994 -6.38 48.15 30.32
CA THR A 994 -5.78 47.58 31.56
C THR A 994 -5.71 48.64 32.68
N VAL A 995 -5.34 49.84 32.36
CA VAL A 995 -5.37 50.97 33.32
C VAL A 995 -6.79 51.26 33.80
N ARG A 996 -7.76 51.33 32.92
CA ARG A 996 -9.19 51.50 33.25
C ARG A 996 -9.72 50.35 34.12
N TRP A 997 -9.32 49.11 33.81
CA TRP A 997 -9.67 47.97 34.66
C TRP A 997 -9.17 48.09 36.08
N LYS A 998 -7.91 48.47 36.27
CA LYS A 998 -7.32 48.71 37.63
C LYS A 998 -8.16 49.71 38.43
N THR A 999 -8.69 50.74 37.77
CA THR A 999 -9.55 51.74 38.39
C THR A 999 -10.95 51.21 38.72
N LEU A 1000 -11.53 50.41 37.81
CA LEU A 1000 -12.87 49.83 37.99
C LEU A 1000 -12.88 48.62 38.95
N SER A 1001 -11.81 47.92 39.09
CA SER A 1001 -11.71 46.71 39.93
C SER A 1001 -11.60 47.04 41.40
N ASN A 1002 -11.00 48.16 41.73
CA ASN A 1002 -10.96 48.76 43.08
C ASN A 1002 -12.30 49.39 43.40
#